data_15d7594ed400a4c4450def3e2036f0be
#
_entry.id   15d7594ed400a4c4450def3e2036f0be
#
_cell.length_a   1.000
_cell.length_b   1.000
_cell.length_c   1.000
_cell.angle_alpha   90.00
_cell.angle_beta   90.00
_cell.angle_gamma   90.00
#
_symmetry.space_group_name_H-M   'P 1'
#
loop_
_entity.id
_entity.type
_entity.pdbx_description
1 polymer ?
#
loop_
_entity_poly.entity_id
_entity_poly.type
_entity_poly.pdbx_seq_one_letter_code
_entity_poly.pdbx_strand_id
1 'polypeptide(L)'
;MKYFRINKIYKRLGLXFXTXLXISCSSKKEXFISLKPIKAKYNILFNGNLFLDEGVKKLEDLYTENYWEILPPIMLNNVLELESDYPTKNFTRSXEXAIKVIQKFGNDNNLDSDYINEAYLLLGKARFYDKRFISSLQAFNYITKQEKTSEVWYXANFWKALINSNLGQKNLANAIINQAINNESIPNENKSKLYLAKGEINYSXQEYDSLILNLKKSINFSKDKNQNARSNFILGQVYMQKGXKDSSKVYFTKTINLHKNKSSGLVVNSKLFNLNLNIESNAKDYSKLSSDLRSFGQVSRIXFYNAKNLLQINEDDEAKKLLKQAIRINEKDKNLFINAYSELFLNELKNKNYLNSSNYLDTLITYYNPSSKQFLVLNEQRNKLNLISDLVKQNKEIDSLIYMSQFSDEEINXXLXNKENXSNNVNEQIKVYSNQNPSSFYFDNSLAVQNGKRIFLIKWGNRSNVDNWRTYSVSTMNTGLXNEIKQNFEKELKSYKNLPRSAEKKDSLLNISNENLSKLGLYLYEYFDDKISSEEAXSKVELKGKVGEKEFLQSKYYLYQIYSSNELYNSEKAVQIKNFXTSEYPNSIYANFLSNQEFEILSEKIKDSLLNNVKETISLNKYVLAMNTIDSLINISASRDFRFSMYEQRLKIFGKIYKPKKYLEEXKXISVLXPERXEYFSKKIXXVEGIVEKKRVLYDDXQYVLVYKSTENSVVEXPNKXGFVKEPYXNXSYLXVKYGFLSRADAEKFANSITQSKKPLSNNKYFVFSTPQYINMLIFKTLD
;
A
#
# COMPACT_ATOMS: atom_id res chain seq x y z
N MET A 1 -42.14 35.97 46.55
CA MET A 1 -41.84 37.41 46.32
C MET A 1 -40.82 37.71 45.21
N LYS A 2 -40.37 36.80 44.40
CA LYS A 2 -39.45 37.05 43.24
C LYS A 2 -40.20 37.26 41.91
N TYR A 3 -41.44 36.79 41.78
CA TYR A 3 -42.19 36.86 40.50
C TYR A 3 -42.83 38.21 40.23
N PHE A 4 -43.00 39.05 41.24
CA PHE A 4 -43.64 40.34 41.07
C PHE A 4 -42.71 41.51 40.66
N ARG A 5 -41.38 41.31 40.74
CA ARG A 5 -40.44 42.38 40.35
C ARG A 5 -40.05 42.31 38.85
N ILE A 6 -40.17 41.14 38.19
CA ILE A 6 -39.81 40.95 36.81
C ILE A 6 -40.86 41.65 35.88
N ASN A 7 -42.12 41.58 36.22
CA ASN A 7 -43.21 42.17 35.39
C ASN A 7 -43.17 43.71 35.32
N LYS A 8 -42.58 44.40 36.31
CA LYS A 8 -42.46 45.86 36.30
C LYS A 8 -41.32 46.35 35.39
N ILE A 9 -40.29 45.53 35.16
CA ILE A 9 -39.18 45.92 34.33
C ILE A 9 -39.53 45.74 32.83
N TYR A 10 -40.29 44.72 32.47
CA TYR A 10 -40.76 44.54 31.10
C TYR A 10 -41.79 45.56 30.66
N LYS A 11 -42.64 46.03 31.58
CA LYS A 11 -43.59 47.11 31.28
C LYS A 11 -42.90 48.49 31.08
N ARG A 12 -41.78 48.72 31.77
CA ARG A 12 -40.96 49.94 31.55
C ARG A 12 -40.11 49.89 30.32
N LEU A 13 -39.60 48.70 29.95
CA LEU A 13 -38.85 48.46 28.71
C LEU A 13 -39.79 48.50 27.50
N GLY A 14 -41.00 47.99 27.59
CA GLY A 14 -42.09 48.11 26.60
C GLY A 14 -42.48 49.53 26.30
N LEU A 15 -42.57 50.42 27.35
CA LEU A 15 -42.89 51.87 27.21
C LEU A 15 -41.75 52.65 26.54
N UNK A 16 -40.85 52.31 26.68
CA UNK A 16 -39.78 52.89 26.08
C UNK A 16 -39.60 52.61 24.71
N PHE A 17 -39.78 51.48 24.44
CA PHE A 17 -39.77 51.06 23.05
C PHE A 17 -40.89 51.73 22.21
N UNK A 18 -41.84 52.07 22.80
CA UNK A 18 -42.86 52.65 22.16
C UNK A 18 -42.70 54.10 21.99
N THR A 19 -42.04 54.66 22.84
CA THR A 19 -41.76 56.10 22.71
C THR A 19 -40.65 56.38 21.63
N UNK A 20 -40.15 55.52 21.44
CA UNK A 20 -39.24 55.63 20.47
C UNK A 20 -39.79 55.53 19.14
N LEU A 21 -40.57 54.83 18.97
CA LEU A 21 -41.28 54.74 17.69
C LEU A 21 -42.16 55.98 17.30
N UNK A 22 -42.35 56.52 18.15
CA UNK A 22 -43.14 57.64 17.89
C UNK A 22 -42.39 58.88 17.54
N ILE A 23 -41.16 58.96 17.67
CA ILE A 23 -40.40 60.19 17.34
C ILE A 23 -39.92 60.19 15.86
N SER A 24 -40.34 59.25 15.05
CA SER A 24 -39.88 59.06 13.65
C SER A 24 -40.80 59.69 12.58
N CYS A 25 -41.40 60.85 12.88
CA CYS A 25 -42.05 61.62 11.83
C CYS A 25 -41.62 63.11 11.92
N SER A 26 -40.38 63.33 11.48
CA SER A 26 -39.97 64.72 11.17
C SER A 26 -39.24 64.65 9.83
N SER A 27 -39.78 65.28 8.84
CA SER A 27 -39.27 65.40 7.49
C SER A 27 -37.94 66.18 7.45
N LYS A 28 -36.82 65.50 7.40
CA LYS A 28 -35.60 66.01 6.81
C LYS A 28 -34.94 64.95 5.99
N LYS A 29 -34.89 65.14 4.69
CA LYS A 29 -34.07 64.39 3.78
C LYS A 29 -32.62 64.49 4.22
N GLU A 30 -32.08 63.53 4.80
CA GLU A 30 -30.63 63.19 4.78
C GLU A 30 -30.36 61.96 5.66
N UNK A 31 -29.80 60.97 5.21
CA UNK A 31 -29.26 59.91 5.61
C UNK A 31 -30.09 58.74 5.56
N PHE A 32 -30.36 58.65 4.36
CA PHE A 32 -30.79 57.30 4.09
C PHE A 32 -29.55 56.43 4.18
N ILE A 33 -29.29 55.87 5.32
CA ILE A 33 -28.33 54.80 5.47
C ILE A 33 -28.70 53.76 4.39
N SER A 34 -27.85 53.64 3.39
CA SER A 34 -28.07 52.68 2.32
C SER A 34 -28.15 51.28 2.92
N LEU A 35 -29.30 50.65 2.86
CA LEU A 35 -29.49 49.25 3.31
C LEU A 35 -28.89 48.22 2.32
N LYS A 36 -28.30 48.69 1.19
CA LYS A 36 -27.68 47.82 0.19
C LYS A 36 -26.57 46.96 0.79
N PRO A 37 -25.59 47.48 1.55
CA PRO A 37 -24.56 46.66 2.18
C PRO A 37 -25.15 45.62 3.15
N ILE A 38 -26.15 46.02 3.92
CA ILE A 38 -26.84 45.16 4.88
C ILE A 38 -27.53 44.01 4.12
N LYS A 39 -28.26 44.33 3.04
CA LYS A 39 -28.93 43.32 2.20
C LYS A 39 -27.92 42.38 1.51
N ALA A 40 -26.80 42.89 1.05
CA ALA A 40 -25.75 42.09 0.43
C ALA A 40 -25.13 41.12 1.46
N LYS A 41 -24.75 41.68 2.61
CA LYS A 41 -24.05 40.92 3.66
C LYS A 41 -24.98 39.92 4.37
N TYR A 42 -26.16 40.34 4.80
CA TYR A 42 -27.05 39.50 5.62
C TYR A 42 -28.01 38.63 4.79
N ASN A 43 -28.41 39.02 3.60
CA ASN A 43 -29.38 38.26 2.82
C ASN A 43 -28.73 37.41 1.71
N ILE A 44 -27.88 38.00 0.87
CA ILE A 44 -27.34 37.28 -0.30
C ILE A 44 -26.05 36.55 0.07
N LEU A 45 -25.06 37.26 0.61
CA LEU A 45 -23.76 36.71 0.94
C LEU A 45 -23.86 35.67 2.08
N PHE A 46 -24.68 35.94 3.09
CA PHE A 46 -24.97 35.01 4.19
C PHE A 46 -25.57 33.72 3.67
N ASN A 47 -26.59 33.77 2.79
CA ASN A 47 -27.19 32.58 2.21
C ASN A 47 -26.20 31.83 1.33
N GLY A 48 -25.30 32.52 0.60
CA GLY A 48 -24.24 31.91 -0.19
C GLY A 48 -23.28 31.13 0.69
N ASN A 49 -22.86 31.68 1.84
CA ASN A 49 -22.02 31.00 2.82
C ASN A 49 -22.77 29.80 3.44
N LEU A 50 -24.06 29.95 3.77
CA LEU A 50 -24.86 28.85 4.31
C LEU A 50 -24.89 27.65 3.35
N PHE A 51 -25.12 27.87 2.06
CA PHE A 51 -25.06 26.79 1.05
C PHE A 51 -23.68 26.16 0.95
N LEU A 52 -22.61 26.97 1.02
CA LEU A 52 -21.24 26.45 1.05
C LEU A 52 -21.02 25.53 2.26
N ASP A 53 -21.36 26.02 3.45
CA ASP A 53 -21.18 25.31 4.72
C ASP A 53 -21.99 24.00 4.77
N GLU A 54 -23.23 24.02 4.26
CA GLU A 54 -24.07 22.82 4.11
C GLU A 54 -23.41 21.81 3.16
N GLY A 55 -22.88 22.27 2.04
CA GLY A 55 -22.19 21.44 1.07
C GLY A 55 -20.93 20.80 1.65
N VAL A 56 -20.10 21.59 2.33
CA VAL A 56 -18.88 21.12 2.99
C VAL A 56 -19.22 20.10 4.08
N LYS A 57 -20.23 20.41 4.90
CA LYS A 57 -20.68 19.49 5.97
C LYS A 57 -21.13 18.14 5.39
N LYS A 58 -21.87 18.13 4.28
CA LYS A 58 -22.25 16.87 3.60
C LYS A 58 -21.04 16.09 3.14
N LEU A 59 -20.01 16.75 2.61
CA LEU A 59 -18.74 16.10 2.23
C LEU A 59 -18.05 15.51 3.46
N GLU A 60 -18.01 16.26 4.56
CA GLU A 60 -17.41 15.79 5.83
C GLU A 60 -18.18 14.57 6.39
N ASP A 61 -19.52 14.56 6.29
CA ASP A 61 -20.36 13.46 6.75
C ASP A 61 -20.19 12.19 5.89
N LEU A 62 -19.89 12.35 4.60
CA LEU A 62 -19.63 11.24 3.66
C LEU A 62 -18.20 10.69 3.80
N TYR A 63 -17.27 11.48 4.28
CA TYR A 63 -15.85 11.14 4.33
C TYR A 63 -15.54 10.27 5.56
N THR A 64 -14.83 9.16 5.33
CA THR A 64 -14.33 8.30 6.40
C THR A 64 -12.81 8.41 6.48
N GLU A 65 -12.29 8.80 7.64
CA GLU A 65 -10.84 8.94 7.88
C GLU A 65 -10.13 7.59 7.79
N ASN A 66 -9.07 7.53 7.01
CA ASN A 66 -8.22 6.34 6.90
C ASN A 66 -7.11 6.37 7.96
N TYR A 67 -7.40 5.85 9.15
CA TYR A 67 -6.45 5.78 10.27
C TYR A 67 -5.31 4.76 10.05
N TRP A 68 -5.32 4.03 8.94
CA TRP A 68 -4.21 3.12 8.57
C TRP A 68 -3.01 3.87 8.01
N GLU A 69 -3.23 5.10 7.58
CA GLU A 69 -2.21 5.98 6.98
C GLU A 69 -2.04 7.24 7.82
N ILE A 70 -0.97 7.99 7.57
CA ILE A 70 -0.82 9.34 8.15
C ILE A 70 -1.95 10.20 7.54
N LEU A 71 -2.72 10.83 8.41
CA LEU A 71 -3.83 11.70 7.96
C LEU A 71 -3.29 12.98 7.29
N PRO A 72 -3.96 13.52 6.27
CA PRO A 72 -3.59 14.82 5.71
C PRO A 72 -3.86 15.92 6.74
N PRO A 73 -3.02 16.97 6.82
CA PRO A 73 -3.29 18.15 7.66
C PRO A 73 -4.63 18.80 7.37
N ILE A 74 -5.01 18.85 6.11
CA ILE A 74 -6.28 19.42 5.65
C ILE A 74 -7.08 18.29 4.96
N MET A 75 -8.25 18.01 5.47
CA MET A 75 -9.13 16.93 4.99
C MET A 75 -9.62 17.14 3.53
N LEU A 76 -9.52 18.36 3.01
CA LEU A 76 -10.13 18.85 1.76
C LEU A 76 -9.83 17.98 0.53
N ASN A 77 -8.58 17.55 0.34
CA ASN A 77 -8.19 16.85 -0.88
C ASN A 77 -8.87 15.49 -0.98
N ASN A 78 -8.99 14.80 0.13
CA ASN A 78 -9.62 13.47 0.18
C ASN A 78 -11.14 13.55 -0.03
N VAL A 79 -11.80 14.60 0.46
CA VAL A 79 -13.24 14.77 0.23
C VAL A 79 -13.55 15.11 -1.23
N LEU A 80 -12.62 15.74 -1.95
CA LEU A 80 -12.80 16.05 -3.39
C LEU A 80 -12.77 14.80 -4.27
N GLU A 81 -12.23 13.69 -3.79
CA GLU A 81 -12.19 12.41 -4.52
C GLU A 81 -13.52 11.66 -4.47
N LEU A 82 -14.45 12.05 -3.61
CA LEU A 82 -15.76 11.42 -3.50
C LEU A 82 -16.56 11.61 -4.82
N GLU A 83 -17.15 10.53 -5.31
CA GLU A 83 -17.93 10.53 -6.57
C GLU A 83 -19.43 10.44 -6.30
N SER A 84 -19.84 9.56 -5.38
CA SER A 84 -21.24 9.33 -5.06
C SER A 84 -21.79 10.43 -4.14
N ASP A 85 -23.00 10.86 -4.40
CA ASP A 85 -23.77 11.82 -3.57
C ASP A 85 -23.09 13.16 -3.36
N TYR A 86 -22.19 13.55 -4.27
CA TYR A 86 -21.43 14.81 -4.20
C TYR A 86 -22.41 16.00 -4.20
N PRO A 87 -22.30 16.95 -3.23
CA PRO A 87 -23.30 18.03 -3.04
C PRO A 87 -23.12 19.21 -4.03
N THR A 88 -23.04 18.92 -5.33
CA THR A 88 -22.86 19.90 -6.42
C THR A 88 -23.90 21.04 -6.33
N LYS A 89 -25.17 20.72 -6.04
CA LYS A 89 -26.26 21.72 -5.92
C LYS A 89 -25.98 22.79 -4.87
N ASN A 90 -25.38 22.41 -3.76
CA ASN A 90 -25.02 23.36 -2.69
C ASN A 90 -23.95 24.35 -3.18
N PHE A 91 -22.93 23.84 -3.86
CA PHE A 91 -21.82 24.67 -4.37
C PHE A 91 -22.28 25.56 -5.53
N THR A 92 -23.13 25.07 -6.44
CA THR A 92 -23.75 25.86 -7.52
C THR A 92 -24.56 27.03 -6.92
N ARG A 93 -25.41 26.78 -5.93
CA ARG A 93 -26.18 27.82 -5.24
C ARG A 93 -25.27 28.83 -4.53
N SER A 94 -24.26 28.41 -3.93
CA SER A 94 -23.22 29.29 -3.32
C SER A 94 -22.54 30.16 -4.39
N UNK A 95 -22.22 29.62 -5.42
CA UNK A 95 -21.64 30.26 -6.43
C UNK A 95 -22.47 31.29 -6.91
N GLU A 96 -23.81 31.00 -7.20
CA GLU A 96 -24.83 31.99 -7.65
C GLU A 96 -25.01 33.16 -6.66
N UNK A 97 -24.97 32.89 -5.50
CA UNK A 97 -25.06 33.82 -4.54
C UNK A 97 -24.00 34.75 -4.54
N ALA A 98 -22.74 34.32 -4.67
CA ALA A 98 -21.54 35.17 -4.78
C ALA A 98 -21.55 36.06 -6.05
N ILE A 99 -21.83 35.46 -7.18
CA ILE A 99 -21.93 36.17 -8.48
C ILE A 99 -22.96 37.29 -8.42
N LYS A 100 -24.12 37.02 -7.79
CA LYS A 100 -25.20 38.00 -7.65
C LYS A 100 -24.75 39.23 -6.84
N VAL A 101 -23.94 39.03 -5.78
CA VAL A 101 -23.35 40.14 -5.02
C VAL A 101 -22.37 40.94 -5.93
N ILE A 102 -21.48 40.29 -6.61
CA ILE A 102 -20.48 40.91 -7.50
C ILE A 102 -21.16 41.72 -8.59
N GLN A 103 -22.16 41.16 -9.27
CA GLN A 103 -22.90 41.84 -10.39
C GLN A 103 -23.70 43.01 -9.89
N LYS A 104 -24.38 42.87 -8.73
CA LYS A 104 -25.29 43.91 -8.25
C LYS A 104 -24.57 45.09 -7.57
N PHE A 105 -23.44 44.80 -6.95
CA PHE A 105 -22.76 45.78 -6.06
C PHE A 105 -21.29 46.03 -6.45
N GLY A 106 -20.74 45.34 -7.43
CA GLY A 106 -19.31 45.44 -7.82
C GLY A 106 -18.89 46.84 -8.32
N ASN A 107 -19.85 47.62 -8.87
CA ASN A 107 -19.61 48.96 -9.39
C ASN A 107 -20.11 50.06 -8.44
N ASP A 108 -20.46 49.75 -7.21
CA ASP A 108 -20.99 50.72 -6.25
C ASP A 108 -19.82 51.36 -5.44
N ASN A 109 -19.42 52.53 -5.81
CA ASN A 109 -18.28 53.23 -5.21
C ASN A 109 -18.53 53.59 -3.70
N ASN A 110 -19.76 53.50 -3.24
CA ASN A 110 -20.13 53.71 -1.81
C ASN A 110 -20.00 52.46 -0.96
N LEU A 111 -19.69 51.28 -1.59
CA LEU A 111 -19.60 50.04 -0.86
C LEU A 111 -18.13 49.76 -0.51
N ASP A 112 -17.91 49.31 0.71
CA ASP A 112 -16.58 48.90 1.16
C ASP A 112 -16.08 47.75 0.25
N SER A 113 -14.89 47.89 -0.28
CA SER A 113 -14.22 46.89 -1.11
C SER A 113 -14.17 45.51 -0.43
N ASP A 114 -14.19 45.46 0.91
CA ASP A 114 -14.11 44.19 1.65
C ASP A 114 -15.37 43.33 1.45
N TYR A 115 -16.57 43.91 1.21
CA TYR A 115 -17.76 43.12 0.86
C TYR A 115 -17.62 42.39 -0.48
N ILE A 116 -17.03 43.09 -1.45
CA ILE A 116 -16.79 42.51 -2.78
C ILE A 116 -15.70 41.42 -2.69
N ASN A 117 -14.67 41.67 -1.90
CA ASN A 117 -13.60 40.68 -1.64
C ASN A 117 -14.14 39.44 -0.95
N GLU A 118 -15.06 39.59 0.03
CA GLU A 118 -15.78 38.46 0.69
C GLU A 118 -16.59 37.66 -0.34
N ALA A 119 -17.26 38.34 -1.30
CA ALA A 119 -18.02 37.68 -2.35
C ALA A 119 -17.10 36.90 -3.31
N TYR A 120 -15.93 37.46 -3.68
CA TYR A 120 -14.92 36.76 -4.47
C TYR A 120 -14.30 35.59 -3.71
N LEU A 121 -14.12 35.71 -2.38
CA LEU A 121 -13.63 34.63 -1.52
C LEU A 121 -14.65 33.46 -1.50
N LEU A 122 -15.92 33.79 -1.32
CA LEU A 122 -17.02 32.80 -1.39
C LEU A 122 -17.07 32.13 -2.77
N LEU A 123 -17.00 32.92 -3.85
CA LEU A 123 -16.98 32.41 -5.23
C LEU A 123 -15.82 31.46 -5.46
N GLY A 124 -14.62 31.83 -5.00
CA GLY A 124 -13.42 31.01 -5.11
C GLY A 124 -13.57 29.67 -4.38
N LYS A 125 -14.05 29.70 -3.12
CA LYS A 125 -14.32 28.48 -2.32
C LYS A 125 -15.37 27.59 -2.98
N ALA A 126 -16.50 28.16 -3.41
CA ALA A 126 -17.57 27.40 -4.05
C ALA A 126 -17.09 26.72 -5.33
N ARG A 127 -16.30 27.42 -6.15
CA ARG A 127 -15.66 26.88 -7.36
C ARG A 127 -14.64 25.78 -7.04
N PHE A 128 -13.89 25.92 -5.95
CA PHE A 128 -12.93 24.90 -5.48
C PHE A 128 -13.65 23.60 -5.16
N TYR A 129 -14.68 23.67 -4.33
CA TYR A 129 -15.48 22.49 -3.97
C TYR A 129 -16.27 21.93 -5.17
N ASP A 130 -16.58 22.76 -6.17
CA ASP A 130 -17.18 22.32 -7.43
C ASP A 130 -16.15 21.78 -8.43
N LYS A 131 -14.90 21.57 -7.99
CA LYS A 131 -13.75 21.02 -8.75
C LYS A 131 -13.30 21.90 -9.94
N ARG A 132 -13.75 23.17 -9.97
CA ARG A 132 -13.40 24.15 -11.02
C ARG A 132 -12.17 24.99 -10.59
N PHE A 133 -11.00 24.33 -10.49
CA PHE A 133 -9.79 24.89 -9.88
C PHE A 133 -9.29 26.16 -10.57
N ILE A 134 -9.26 26.18 -11.91
CA ILE A 134 -8.78 27.36 -12.68
C ILE A 134 -9.70 28.58 -12.45
N SER A 135 -11.02 28.38 -12.52
CA SER A 135 -11.99 29.44 -12.24
C SER A 135 -11.97 29.89 -10.77
N SER A 136 -11.63 28.96 -9.86
CA SER A 136 -11.39 29.28 -8.45
C SER A 136 -10.18 30.19 -8.27
N LEU A 137 -9.04 29.86 -8.92
CA LEU A 137 -7.81 30.71 -8.93
C LEU A 137 -8.10 32.12 -9.44
N GLN A 138 -8.95 32.28 -10.48
CA GLN A 138 -9.34 33.60 -11.00
C GLN A 138 -9.99 34.45 -9.93
N ALA A 139 -10.91 33.86 -9.13
CA ALA A 139 -11.59 34.58 -8.05
C ALA A 139 -10.60 34.99 -6.93
N PHE A 140 -9.71 34.11 -6.52
CA PHE A 140 -8.69 34.43 -5.52
C PHE A 140 -7.64 35.41 -6.03
N ASN A 141 -7.29 35.37 -7.33
CA ASN A 141 -6.36 36.31 -7.96
C ASN A 141 -6.94 37.74 -7.94
N TYR A 142 -8.25 37.91 -8.11
CA TYR A 142 -8.90 39.24 -7.99
C TYR A 142 -8.57 39.86 -6.62
N ILE A 143 -8.71 39.10 -5.54
CA ILE A 143 -8.46 39.56 -4.16
C ILE A 143 -6.97 39.88 -3.96
N THR A 144 -6.08 38.97 -4.40
CA THR A 144 -4.64 39.08 -4.10
C THR A 144 -3.90 40.09 -4.98
N LYS A 145 -4.53 40.59 -6.06
CA LYS A 145 -4.00 41.67 -6.89
C LYS A 145 -4.14 43.06 -6.21
N GLN A 146 -5.01 43.18 -5.24
CA GLN A 146 -5.18 44.42 -4.49
C GLN A 146 -4.02 44.63 -3.53
N GLU A 147 -3.56 45.87 -3.40
CA GLU A 147 -2.43 46.21 -2.52
C GLU A 147 -2.74 46.06 -1.02
N LYS A 148 -3.99 46.18 -0.66
CA LYS A 148 -4.46 46.13 0.74
C LYS A 148 -4.42 44.70 1.31
N THR A 149 -3.57 44.43 2.26
CA THR A 149 -3.54 43.18 3.00
C THR A 149 -4.65 43.17 4.05
N SER A 150 -5.65 42.32 3.83
CA SER A 150 -6.82 42.13 4.73
C SER A 150 -6.91 40.68 5.17
N GLU A 151 -7.79 40.38 6.09
CA GLU A 151 -8.08 39.01 6.51
C GLU A 151 -8.49 38.13 5.29
N VAL A 152 -9.31 38.71 4.41
CA VAL A 152 -9.75 38.06 3.16
C VAL A 152 -8.58 37.78 2.23
N TRP A 153 -7.59 38.70 2.17
CA TRP A 153 -6.36 38.55 1.36
C TRP A 153 -5.56 37.31 1.81
N TYR A 154 -5.38 37.15 3.11
CA TYR A 154 -4.70 35.94 3.65
C TYR A 154 -5.47 34.62 3.35
N UNK A 155 -6.77 34.54 3.44
CA UNK A 155 -7.50 33.53 3.14
C UNK A 155 -7.47 33.18 1.79
N ALA A 156 -7.39 34.21 0.86
CA ALA A 156 -7.24 33.98 -0.58
C ALA A 156 -5.89 33.34 -0.92
N ASN A 157 -4.81 33.78 -0.33
CA ASN A 157 -3.48 33.20 -0.53
C ASN A 157 -3.41 31.75 0.00
N PHE A 158 -4.06 31.43 1.11
CA PHE A 158 -4.19 30.05 1.61
C PHE A 158 -4.82 29.14 0.53
N TRP A 159 -5.96 29.54 -0.04
CA TRP A 159 -6.64 28.75 -1.07
C TRP A 159 -5.83 28.65 -2.38
N LYS A 160 -5.21 29.75 -2.79
CA LYS A 160 -4.32 29.77 -3.95
C LYS A 160 -3.19 28.75 -3.81
N ALA A 161 -2.56 28.72 -2.64
CA ALA A 161 -1.47 27.77 -2.36
C ALA A 161 -1.96 26.32 -2.44
N LEU A 162 -3.10 26.01 -1.82
CA LEU A 162 -3.67 24.65 -1.88
C LEU A 162 -3.99 24.22 -3.32
N ILE A 163 -4.61 25.11 -4.10
CA ILE A 163 -4.96 24.81 -5.50
C ILE A 163 -3.68 24.58 -6.33
N ASN A 164 -2.67 25.46 -6.20
CA ASN A 164 -1.42 25.29 -6.94
C ASN A 164 -0.69 24.01 -6.54
N SER A 165 -0.71 23.65 -5.27
CA SER A 165 -0.18 22.35 -4.80
C SER A 165 -0.90 21.17 -5.46
N ASN A 166 -2.23 21.19 -5.51
CA ASN A 166 -3.04 20.15 -6.15
C ASN A 166 -2.80 20.06 -7.66
N LEU A 167 -2.46 21.20 -8.31
CA LEU A 167 -2.09 21.25 -9.72
C LEU A 167 -0.62 20.87 -9.97
N GLY A 168 0.10 20.41 -8.94
CA GLY A 168 1.50 19.99 -9.02
C GLY A 168 2.52 21.15 -8.96
N GLN A 169 2.07 22.39 -8.80
CA GLN A 169 2.92 23.60 -8.78
C GLN A 169 3.38 23.91 -7.34
N LYS A 170 4.06 22.96 -6.71
CA LYS A 170 4.47 23.02 -5.28
C LYS A 170 5.39 24.22 -4.99
N ASN A 171 6.31 24.54 -5.90
CA ASN A 171 7.24 25.68 -5.73
C ASN A 171 6.47 27.00 -5.69
N LEU A 172 5.50 27.18 -6.60
CA LEU A 172 4.63 28.35 -6.62
C LEU A 172 3.76 28.43 -5.35
N ALA A 173 3.20 27.30 -4.93
CA ALA A 173 2.41 27.22 -3.68
C ALA A 173 3.26 27.68 -2.47
N ASN A 174 4.48 27.18 -2.35
CA ASN A 174 5.40 27.59 -1.27
C ASN A 174 5.78 29.07 -1.34
N ALA A 175 6.01 29.62 -2.56
CA ALA A 175 6.32 31.03 -2.76
C ALA A 175 5.16 31.92 -2.29
N ILE A 176 3.91 31.58 -2.65
CA ILE A 176 2.68 32.28 -2.22
C ILE A 176 2.60 32.31 -0.68
N ILE A 177 2.80 31.16 -0.04
CA ILE A 177 2.71 31.05 1.44
C ILE A 177 3.82 31.86 2.09
N ASN A 178 5.06 31.75 1.62
CA ASN A 178 6.21 32.46 2.20
C ASN A 178 6.01 33.99 2.09
N GLN A 179 5.55 34.47 0.94
CA GLN A 179 5.23 35.90 0.74
C GLN A 179 4.17 36.36 1.76
N ALA A 180 3.12 35.58 1.97
CA ALA A 180 2.03 35.92 2.89
C ALA A 180 2.48 35.86 4.36
N ILE A 181 3.30 34.89 4.76
CA ILE A 181 3.80 34.72 6.14
C ILE A 181 4.78 35.86 6.52
N ASN A 182 5.59 36.33 5.56
CA ASN A 182 6.62 37.34 5.80
C ASN A 182 6.02 38.74 6.05
N ASN A 183 4.72 38.93 5.88
CA ASN A 183 4.05 40.18 6.20
C ASN A 183 4.03 40.38 7.74
N GLU A 184 4.60 41.47 8.20
CA GLU A 184 4.73 41.78 9.64
C GLU A 184 3.38 41.91 10.37
N SER A 185 2.35 42.36 9.66
CA SER A 185 1.02 42.62 10.21
C SER A 185 0.08 41.39 10.19
N ILE A 186 0.57 40.20 9.82
CA ILE A 186 -0.26 39.01 9.69
C ILE A 186 -0.89 38.59 11.04
N PRO A 187 -2.25 38.45 11.14
CA PRO A 187 -2.88 37.94 12.34
C PRO A 187 -2.46 36.47 12.63
N ASN A 188 -2.35 36.14 13.91
CA ASN A 188 -1.90 34.79 14.35
C ASN A 188 -2.75 33.67 13.75
N GLU A 189 -4.06 33.84 13.68
CA GLU A 189 -4.97 32.84 13.13
C GLU A 189 -4.68 32.58 11.61
N ASN A 190 -4.39 33.63 10.86
CA ASN A 190 -4.01 33.54 9.43
C ASN A 190 -2.64 32.92 9.28
N LYS A 191 -1.70 33.27 10.16
CA LYS A 191 -0.35 32.69 10.23
C LYS A 191 -0.44 31.17 10.48
N SER A 192 -1.30 30.75 11.41
CA SER A 192 -1.57 29.33 11.66
C SER A 192 -2.07 28.60 10.41
N LYS A 193 -3.08 29.16 9.72
CA LYS A 193 -3.66 28.57 8.49
C LYS A 193 -2.62 28.43 7.38
N LEU A 194 -1.75 29.43 7.20
CA LEU A 194 -0.70 29.37 6.19
C LEU A 194 0.38 28.30 6.51
N TYR A 195 0.77 28.15 7.80
CA TYR A 195 1.66 27.05 8.21
C TYR A 195 0.97 25.69 8.04
N LEU A 196 -0.34 25.59 8.26
CA LEU A 196 -1.12 24.39 8.01
C LEU A 196 -1.11 24.02 6.52
N ALA A 197 -1.31 25.00 5.63
CA ALA A 197 -1.20 24.81 4.17
C ALA A 197 0.21 24.36 3.76
N LYS A 198 1.24 24.94 4.39
CA LYS A 198 2.63 24.52 4.15
C LYS A 198 2.85 23.07 4.62
N GLY A 199 2.24 22.70 5.75
CA GLY A 199 2.21 21.30 6.22
C GLY A 199 1.54 20.37 5.21
N GLU A 200 0.42 20.78 4.61
CA GLU A 200 -0.29 20.01 3.57
C GLU A 200 0.61 19.75 2.35
N ILE A 201 1.33 20.78 1.90
CA ILE A 201 2.29 20.64 0.79
C ILE A 201 3.40 19.63 1.16
N ASN A 202 3.96 19.72 2.37
CA ASN A 202 4.99 18.78 2.83
C ASN A 202 4.45 17.36 2.97
N TYR A 203 3.21 17.20 3.44
CA TYR A 203 2.52 15.90 3.53
C TYR A 203 2.45 15.26 2.13
N SER A 204 1.97 16.02 1.13
CA SER A 204 1.93 15.54 -0.25
C SER A 204 3.29 15.18 -0.85
N UNK A 205 4.22 15.67 -0.24
CA UNK A 205 5.41 15.45 -0.60
C UNK A 205 6.06 14.56 0.13
N GLN A 206 5.59 13.95 1.03
CA GLN A 206 6.15 13.03 2.01
C GLN A 206 7.41 13.57 2.71
N GLU A 207 7.51 14.88 2.81
CA GLU A 207 8.60 15.60 3.49
C GLU A 207 8.31 15.71 5.00
N TYR A 208 8.41 14.60 5.72
CA TYR A 208 7.92 14.48 7.10
C TYR A 208 8.63 15.40 8.11
N ASP A 209 9.91 15.72 7.93
CA ASP A 209 10.61 16.65 8.83
C ASP A 209 10.07 18.08 8.69
N SER A 210 9.85 18.52 7.46
CA SER A 210 9.22 19.82 7.16
C SER A 210 7.76 19.85 7.64
N LEU A 211 7.03 18.75 7.48
CA LEU A 211 5.65 18.59 7.98
C LEU A 211 5.61 18.79 9.50
N ILE A 212 6.50 18.13 10.26
CA ILE A 212 6.61 18.27 11.73
C ILE A 212 6.81 19.75 12.10
N LEU A 213 7.78 20.42 11.45
CA LEU A 213 8.12 21.82 11.72
C LEU A 213 6.89 22.73 11.50
N ASN A 214 6.22 22.57 10.36
CA ASN A 214 5.11 23.44 9.97
C ASN A 214 3.85 23.20 10.80
N LEU A 215 3.54 21.93 11.15
CA LEU A 215 2.44 21.61 12.06
C LEU A 215 2.66 22.19 13.46
N LYS A 216 3.89 22.11 14.01
CA LYS A 216 4.23 22.74 15.30
C LYS A 216 4.03 24.26 15.26
N LYS A 217 4.46 24.91 14.18
CA LYS A 217 4.26 26.35 13.98
C LYS A 217 2.76 26.67 13.89
N SER A 218 1.99 25.89 13.14
CA SER A 218 0.54 26.06 13.03
C SER A 218 -0.13 25.99 14.40
N ILE A 219 0.17 24.97 15.20
CA ILE A 219 -0.38 24.78 16.56
C ILE A 219 -0.05 25.99 17.46
N ASN A 220 1.18 26.53 17.39
CA ASN A 220 1.61 27.64 18.22
C ASN A 220 0.79 28.93 18.00
N PHE A 221 0.29 29.12 16.79
CA PHE A 221 -0.49 30.32 16.43
C PHE A 221 -2.00 30.09 16.46
N SER A 222 -2.47 28.83 16.54
CA SER A 222 -3.89 28.48 16.46
C SER A 222 -4.58 28.43 17.82
N LYS A 223 -5.80 28.97 17.88
CA LYS A 223 -6.75 28.81 19.00
C LYS A 223 -7.78 27.71 18.71
N ASP A 224 -7.83 27.17 17.48
CA ASP A 224 -8.78 26.13 17.07
C ASP A 224 -8.40 24.78 17.70
N LYS A 225 -9.15 24.34 18.69
CA LYS A 225 -8.94 23.06 19.39
C LYS A 225 -9.09 21.85 18.46
N ASN A 226 -10.00 21.91 17.47
CA ASN A 226 -10.24 20.80 16.55
C ASN A 226 -9.04 20.62 15.61
N GLN A 227 -8.57 21.72 15.01
CA GLN A 227 -7.39 21.73 14.13
C GLN A 227 -6.13 21.31 14.92
N ASN A 228 -5.98 21.81 16.15
CA ASN A 228 -4.84 21.48 17.01
C ASN A 228 -4.85 19.98 17.39
N ALA A 229 -6.03 19.40 17.66
CA ALA A 229 -6.16 17.96 17.95
C ALA A 229 -5.76 17.13 16.73
N ARG A 230 -6.23 17.53 15.53
CA ARG A 230 -5.85 16.86 14.26
C ARG A 230 -4.33 16.97 14.02
N SER A 231 -3.77 18.17 14.15
CA SER A 231 -2.31 18.39 13.94
C SER A 231 -1.47 17.58 14.92
N ASN A 232 -1.88 17.51 16.21
CA ASN A 232 -1.19 16.69 17.21
C ASN A 232 -1.30 15.19 16.87
N PHE A 233 -2.46 14.72 16.41
CA PHE A 233 -2.65 13.34 15.98
C PHE A 233 -1.68 12.97 14.85
N ILE A 234 -1.58 13.83 13.82
CA ILE A 234 -0.66 13.65 12.69
C ILE A 234 0.80 13.63 13.16
N LEU A 235 1.17 14.54 14.06
CA LEU A 235 2.51 14.55 14.68
C LEU A 235 2.77 13.21 15.39
N GLY A 236 1.79 12.69 16.12
CA GLY A 236 1.86 11.36 16.76
C GLY A 236 2.12 10.25 15.74
N GLN A 237 1.39 10.25 14.61
CA GLN A 237 1.55 9.26 13.52
C GLN A 237 2.94 9.37 12.88
N VAL A 238 3.40 10.58 12.56
CA VAL A 238 4.72 10.81 11.91
C VAL A 238 5.84 10.35 12.86
N TYR A 239 5.78 10.70 14.15
CA TYR A 239 6.76 10.24 15.13
C TYR A 239 6.72 8.72 15.32
N MET A 240 5.54 8.11 15.28
CA MET A 240 5.38 6.64 15.33
C MET A 240 6.07 5.97 14.13
N GLN A 241 5.86 6.50 12.92
CA GLN A 241 6.50 5.99 11.71
C GLN A 241 8.03 6.13 11.75
N LYS A 242 8.54 7.23 12.37
CA LYS A 242 9.99 7.49 12.55
C LYS A 242 10.59 6.70 13.71
N GLY A 243 9.81 5.92 14.45
CA GLY A 243 10.27 5.17 15.65
C GLY A 243 10.41 5.96 16.97
N UNK A 244 10.05 7.19 17.01
CA UNK A 244 10.09 7.95 17.99
C UNK A 244 9.03 7.84 18.87
N LYS A 245 8.99 6.67 19.68
CA LYS A 245 7.88 6.22 20.51
C LYS A 245 7.42 7.24 21.56
N ASP A 246 8.37 7.80 22.30
CA ASP A 246 8.06 8.76 23.37
C ASP A 246 7.43 10.05 22.84
N SER A 247 7.99 10.62 21.77
CA SER A 247 7.40 11.79 21.11
C SER A 247 5.99 11.46 20.59
N SER A 248 5.81 10.30 20.00
CA SER A 248 4.52 9.83 19.50
C SER A 248 3.48 9.80 20.62
N LYS A 249 3.80 9.19 21.78
CA LYS A 249 2.93 9.13 22.97
C LYS A 249 2.54 10.52 23.47
N VAL A 250 3.48 11.47 23.50
CA VAL A 250 3.23 12.86 23.92
C VAL A 250 2.16 13.49 23.03
N TYR A 251 2.32 13.36 21.69
CA TYR A 251 1.38 14.00 20.74
C TYR A 251 0.00 13.33 20.73
N PHE A 252 -0.09 12.00 20.83
CA PHE A 252 -1.38 11.31 20.99
C PHE A 252 -2.07 11.71 22.30
N THR A 253 -1.32 11.89 23.40
CA THR A 253 -1.85 12.34 24.69
C THR A 253 -2.41 13.77 24.57
N LYS A 254 -1.70 14.67 23.87
CA LYS A 254 -2.20 16.04 23.60
C LYS A 254 -3.52 15.99 22.82
N THR A 255 -3.64 15.10 21.82
CA THR A 255 -4.90 14.91 21.06
C THR A 255 -6.04 14.49 22.00
N ILE A 256 -5.81 13.50 22.86
CA ILE A 256 -6.80 13.01 23.83
C ILE A 256 -7.27 14.15 24.74
N ASN A 257 -6.35 14.95 25.26
CA ASN A 257 -6.65 16.05 26.19
C ASN A 257 -7.46 17.17 25.54
N LEU A 258 -7.16 17.52 24.28
CA LEU A 258 -7.89 18.56 23.53
C LEU A 258 -9.35 18.16 23.24
N HIS A 259 -9.62 16.86 23.04
CA HIS A 259 -10.94 16.32 22.71
C HIS A 259 -11.51 15.39 23.80
N LYS A 260 -11.12 15.55 25.05
CA LYS A 260 -11.45 14.66 26.19
C LYS A 260 -12.95 14.26 26.25
N ASN A 261 -13.83 15.21 25.97
CA ASN A 261 -15.27 15.04 26.10
C ASN A 261 -15.99 14.81 24.74
N LYS A 262 -15.24 14.65 23.65
CA LYS A 262 -15.81 14.44 22.30
C LYS A 262 -15.73 12.97 21.90
N SER A 263 -16.78 12.47 21.26
CA SER A 263 -16.76 11.22 20.51
C SER A 263 -16.07 11.51 19.18
N SER A 264 -14.81 11.12 19.08
CA SER A 264 -13.96 11.43 17.93
C SER A 264 -13.06 10.24 17.62
N GLY A 265 -12.99 9.89 16.35
CA GLY A 265 -12.07 8.86 15.85
C GLY A 265 -10.61 9.16 16.21
N LEU A 266 -10.22 10.43 16.22
CA LEU A 266 -8.88 10.87 16.65
C LEU A 266 -8.58 10.43 18.09
N VAL A 267 -9.54 10.56 19.02
CA VAL A 267 -9.37 10.18 20.43
C VAL A 267 -9.22 8.66 20.57
N VAL A 268 -10.10 7.90 19.92
CA VAL A 268 -10.08 6.43 19.97
C VAL A 268 -8.76 5.90 19.40
N ASN A 269 -8.36 6.41 18.22
CA ASN A 269 -7.12 5.97 17.58
C ASN A 269 -5.87 6.45 18.34
N SER A 270 -5.90 7.64 18.99
CA SER A 270 -4.81 8.09 19.87
C SER A 270 -4.62 7.15 21.08
N LYS A 271 -5.72 6.73 21.70
CA LYS A 271 -5.69 5.74 22.79
C LYS A 271 -5.15 4.41 22.29
N LEU A 272 -5.64 3.94 21.14
CA LEU A 272 -5.25 2.68 20.51
C LEU A 272 -3.75 2.65 20.21
N PHE A 273 -3.24 3.73 19.59
CA PHE A 273 -1.81 3.82 19.26
C PHE A 273 -0.94 3.91 20.52
N ASN A 274 -1.41 4.61 21.56
CA ASN A 274 -0.70 4.65 22.86
C ASN A 274 -0.62 3.26 23.50
N LEU A 275 -1.69 2.45 23.44
CA LEU A 275 -1.67 1.05 23.89
C LEU A 275 -0.67 0.23 23.07
N ASN A 276 -0.70 0.35 21.75
CA ASN A 276 0.20 -0.39 20.85
C ASN A 276 1.69 -0.02 21.04
N LEU A 277 1.98 1.24 21.40
CA LEU A 277 3.35 1.70 21.65
C LEU A 277 3.88 1.25 23.03
N ASN A 278 3.00 0.78 23.91
CA ASN A 278 3.35 0.28 25.24
C ASN A 278 3.30 -1.25 25.24
N ILE A 279 4.47 -1.89 25.28
CA ILE A 279 4.61 -3.36 25.26
C ILE A 279 3.92 -4.00 26.48
N GLU A 280 3.82 -3.27 27.60
CA GLU A 280 3.16 -3.75 28.84
C GLU A 280 1.62 -3.73 28.75
N SER A 281 1.03 -3.16 27.70
CA SER A 281 -0.42 -3.15 27.49
C SER A 281 -0.92 -4.60 27.37
N ASN A 282 -2.02 -4.88 28.03
CA ASN A 282 -2.59 -6.24 28.11
C ASN A 282 -4.01 -6.29 27.49
N ALA A 283 -4.54 -7.49 27.34
CA ALA A 283 -5.85 -7.73 26.74
C ALA A 283 -6.99 -6.95 27.43
N LYS A 284 -6.89 -6.69 28.75
CA LYS A 284 -7.89 -5.92 29.51
C LYS A 284 -7.94 -4.46 29.04
N ASP A 285 -6.78 -3.86 28.72
CA ASP A 285 -6.70 -2.46 28.22
C ASP A 285 -7.40 -2.32 26.88
N TYR A 286 -7.16 -3.26 25.96
CA TYR A 286 -7.82 -3.31 24.65
C TYR A 286 -9.33 -3.59 24.79
N SER A 287 -9.72 -4.49 25.69
CA SER A 287 -11.12 -4.80 25.98
C SER A 287 -11.85 -3.58 26.56
N LYS A 288 -11.23 -2.85 27.48
CA LYS A 288 -11.75 -1.59 28.04
C LYS A 288 -11.95 -0.53 26.94
N LEU A 289 -10.98 -0.41 26.03
CA LEU A 289 -11.11 0.53 24.89
C LEU A 289 -12.24 0.09 23.96
N SER A 290 -12.34 -1.21 23.66
CA SER A 290 -13.39 -1.78 22.79
C SER A 290 -14.80 -1.57 23.34
N SER A 291 -14.98 -1.65 24.68
CA SER A 291 -16.27 -1.47 25.33
C SER A 291 -16.70 0.00 25.47
N ASP A 292 -15.81 0.97 25.22
CA ASP A 292 -16.15 2.41 25.19
C ASP A 292 -17.08 2.68 24.01
N LEU A 293 -18.26 3.24 24.26
CA LEU A 293 -19.27 3.57 23.23
C LEU A 293 -18.70 4.43 22.09
N ARG A 294 -17.65 5.21 22.38
CA ARG A 294 -16.94 6.04 21.38
C ARG A 294 -16.16 5.21 20.37
N SER A 295 -15.90 3.94 20.69
CA SER A 295 -15.13 3.00 19.86
C SER A 295 -16.00 2.28 18.84
N PHE A 296 -17.30 2.56 18.78
CA PHE A 296 -18.22 2.00 17.79
C PHE A 296 -17.66 2.20 16.38
N GLY A 297 -17.61 1.15 15.58
CA GLY A 297 -17.00 1.18 14.24
C GLY A 297 -15.47 0.98 14.21
N GLN A 298 -14.80 0.96 15.40
CA GLN A 298 -13.34 0.78 15.48
C GLN A 298 -12.94 -0.57 16.12
N VAL A 299 -13.91 -1.39 16.49
CA VAL A 299 -13.68 -2.64 17.25
C VAL A 299 -12.76 -3.60 16.50
N SER A 300 -12.92 -3.73 15.19
CA SER A 300 -12.05 -4.56 14.34
C SER A 300 -10.58 -4.10 14.37
N ARG A 301 -10.35 -2.77 14.34
CA ARG A 301 -8.99 -2.21 14.44
C ARG A 301 -8.39 -2.45 15.82
N ILE A 302 -9.18 -2.32 16.88
CA ILE A 302 -8.76 -2.62 18.26
C ILE A 302 -8.32 -4.10 18.35
N UNK A 303 -8.95 -4.99 17.74
CA UNK A 303 -8.64 -6.27 17.66
C UNK A 303 -7.44 -6.51 17.01
N PHE A 304 -7.25 -5.89 15.88
CA PHE A 304 -6.01 -5.97 15.11
C PHE A 304 -4.79 -5.51 15.93
N TYR A 305 -4.84 -4.35 16.55
CA TYR A 305 -3.71 -3.82 17.33
C TYR A 305 -3.44 -4.63 18.61
N ASN A 306 -4.46 -5.24 19.22
CA ASN A 306 -4.28 -6.19 20.30
C ASN A 306 -3.48 -7.41 19.81
N ALA A 307 -3.85 -7.98 18.67
CA ALA A 307 -3.09 -9.06 18.04
C ALA A 307 -1.64 -8.66 17.75
N LYS A 308 -1.43 -7.46 17.21
CA LYS A 308 -0.09 -6.94 16.91
C LYS A 308 0.77 -6.82 18.17
N ASN A 309 0.18 -6.42 19.30
CA ASN A 309 0.87 -6.38 20.60
C ASN A 309 1.26 -7.80 21.04
N LEU A 310 0.36 -8.80 20.88
CA LEU A 310 0.66 -10.21 21.20
C LEU A 310 1.80 -10.77 20.33
N LEU A 311 1.85 -10.42 19.04
CA LEU A 311 2.96 -10.82 18.14
C LEU A 311 4.31 -10.29 18.63
N GLN A 312 4.35 -9.10 19.26
CA GLN A 312 5.59 -8.51 19.80
C GLN A 312 6.12 -9.29 21.02
N ILE A 313 5.24 -10.00 21.73
CA ILE A 313 5.61 -10.83 22.91
C ILE A 313 5.61 -12.33 22.58
N ASN A 314 5.57 -12.68 21.27
CA ASN A 314 5.60 -14.04 20.72
C ASN A 314 4.40 -14.93 21.17
N GLU A 315 3.25 -14.31 21.48
CA GLU A 315 1.98 -15.01 21.74
C GLU A 315 1.23 -15.24 20.41
N ASP A 316 1.87 -16.01 19.52
CA ASP A 316 1.49 -16.12 18.10
C ASP A 316 0.09 -16.75 17.89
N ASP A 317 -0.28 -17.79 18.65
CA ASP A 317 -1.55 -18.49 18.46
C ASP A 317 -2.75 -17.62 18.85
N GLU A 318 -2.63 -16.90 19.97
CA GLU A 318 -3.70 -16.00 20.42
C GLU A 318 -3.81 -14.79 19.46
N ALA A 319 -2.66 -14.28 18.98
CA ALA A 319 -2.62 -13.21 17.97
C ALA A 319 -3.35 -13.65 16.69
N LYS A 320 -3.10 -14.89 16.20
CA LYS A 320 -3.79 -15.44 15.02
C LYS A 320 -5.31 -15.48 15.20
N LYS A 321 -5.79 -15.88 16.40
CA LYS A 321 -7.23 -15.90 16.71
C LYS A 321 -7.83 -14.49 16.63
N LEU A 322 -7.15 -13.50 17.22
CA LEU A 322 -7.60 -12.11 17.21
C LEU A 322 -7.57 -11.50 15.81
N LEU A 323 -6.56 -11.79 14.98
CA LEU A 323 -6.50 -11.32 13.58
C LEU A 323 -7.70 -11.86 12.78
N LYS A 324 -7.99 -13.15 12.92
CA LYS A 324 -9.16 -13.76 12.27
C LYS A 324 -10.48 -13.18 12.79
N GLN A 325 -10.56 -12.87 14.08
CA GLN A 325 -11.71 -12.21 14.68
C GLN A 325 -11.90 -10.80 14.13
N ALA A 326 -10.81 -10.01 14.02
CA ALA A 326 -10.84 -8.65 13.48
C ALA A 326 -11.39 -8.64 12.05
N ILE A 327 -10.93 -9.59 11.20
CA ILE A 327 -11.39 -9.77 9.81
C ILE A 327 -12.92 -10.02 9.78
N ARG A 328 -13.43 -10.89 10.66
CA ARG A 328 -14.87 -11.24 10.73
C ARG A 328 -15.76 -10.08 11.19
N ILE A 329 -15.24 -9.20 12.08
CA ILE A 329 -16.01 -8.07 12.63
C ILE A 329 -16.31 -7.03 11.53
N ASN A 330 -15.38 -6.79 10.60
CA ASN A 330 -15.56 -5.80 9.54
C ASN A 330 -15.11 -6.34 8.19
N GLU A 331 -16.00 -7.04 7.52
CA GLU A 331 -15.77 -7.68 6.21
C GLU A 331 -15.68 -6.69 5.03
N LYS A 332 -15.80 -5.38 5.28
CA LYS A 332 -15.75 -4.34 4.24
C LYS A 332 -14.48 -3.49 4.26
N ASP A 333 -13.68 -3.56 5.34
CA ASP A 333 -12.46 -2.75 5.48
C ASP A 333 -11.29 -3.40 4.75
N LYS A 334 -11.08 -2.98 3.50
CA LYS A 334 -9.96 -3.45 2.65
C LYS A 334 -8.60 -3.26 3.33
N ASN A 335 -8.39 -2.14 4.02
CA ASN A 335 -7.11 -1.85 4.70
C ASN A 335 -6.89 -2.80 5.89
N LEU A 336 -7.95 -3.12 6.63
CA LEU A 336 -7.89 -4.14 7.69
C LEU A 336 -7.46 -5.50 7.11
N PHE A 337 -8.06 -5.91 5.98
CA PHE A 337 -7.71 -7.19 5.34
C PHE A 337 -6.24 -7.21 4.93
N ILE A 338 -5.76 -6.18 4.23
CA ILE A 338 -4.37 -6.07 3.80
C ILE A 338 -3.43 -6.22 5.01
N ASN A 339 -3.68 -5.45 6.07
CA ASN A 339 -2.83 -5.46 7.27
C ASN A 339 -2.92 -6.79 8.02
N ALA A 340 -4.13 -7.34 8.23
CA ALA A 340 -4.33 -8.58 8.99
C ALA A 340 -3.75 -9.79 8.24
N TYR A 341 -3.99 -9.90 6.92
CA TYR A 341 -3.41 -10.99 6.12
C TYR A 341 -1.89 -10.85 5.99
N SER A 342 -1.35 -9.61 5.99
CA SER A 342 0.10 -9.39 6.04
C SER A 342 0.71 -9.92 7.34
N GLU A 343 0.10 -9.60 8.50
CA GLU A 343 0.58 -10.10 9.80
C GLU A 343 0.44 -11.63 9.89
N LEU A 344 -0.69 -12.23 9.41
CA LEU A 344 -0.88 -13.69 9.36
C LEU A 344 0.19 -14.35 8.49
N PHE A 345 0.42 -13.82 7.29
CA PHE A 345 1.43 -14.30 6.34
C PHE A 345 2.84 -14.26 6.97
N LEU A 346 3.22 -13.09 7.52
CA LEU A 346 4.55 -12.88 8.11
C LEU A 346 4.76 -13.77 9.35
N ASN A 347 3.73 -13.94 10.19
CA ASN A 347 3.80 -14.79 11.37
C ASN A 347 3.98 -16.27 11.00
N GLU A 348 3.22 -16.77 10.03
CA GLU A 348 3.39 -18.16 9.55
C GLU A 348 4.76 -18.36 8.89
N LEU A 349 5.25 -17.35 8.15
CA LEU A 349 6.58 -17.38 7.55
C LEU A 349 7.70 -17.43 8.62
N LYS A 350 7.59 -16.57 9.65
CA LYS A 350 8.49 -16.55 10.81
C LYS A 350 8.54 -17.94 11.49
N ASN A 351 7.38 -18.58 11.61
CA ASN A 351 7.24 -19.89 12.25
C ASN A 351 7.47 -21.07 11.28
N LYS A 352 7.95 -20.79 10.07
CA LYS A 352 8.32 -21.76 9.05
C LYS A 352 7.14 -22.64 8.58
N ASN A 353 5.91 -22.16 8.77
CA ASN A 353 4.66 -22.81 8.30
C ASN A 353 4.40 -22.37 6.84
N TYR A 354 5.22 -22.82 5.93
CA TYR A 354 5.23 -22.37 4.53
C TYR A 354 3.89 -22.57 3.83
N LEU A 355 3.20 -23.68 4.11
CA LEU A 355 1.89 -23.98 3.52
C LEU A 355 0.83 -22.93 3.93
N ASN A 356 0.74 -22.64 5.24
CA ASN A 356 -0.20 -21.63 5.74
C ASN A 356 0.20 -20.22 5.28
N SER A 357 1.50 -19.94 5.27
CA SER A 357 2.05 -18.66 4.77
C SER A 357 1.63 -18.44 3.31
N SER A 358 1.77 -19.47 2.44
CA SER A 358 1.33 -19.42 1.04
C SER A 358 -0.18 -19.12 0.93
N ASN A 359 -1.02 -19.80 1.71
CA ASN A 359 -2.48 -19.60 1.70
C ASN A 359 -2.87 -18.17 2.07
N TYR A 360 -2.21 -17.58 3.09
CA TYR A 360 -2.48 -16.19 3.49
C TYR A 360 -1.98 -15.18 2.44
N LEU A 361 -0.84 -15.48 1.80
CA LEU A 361 -0.28 -14.65 0.73
C LEU A 361 -1.17 -14.70 -0.52
N ASP A 362 -1.73 -15.86 -0.86
CA ASP A 362 -2.71 -16.01 -1.96
C ASP A 362 -3.92 -15.09 -1.74
N THR A 363 -4.41 -15.03 -0.50
CA THR A 363 -5.52 -14.14 -0.14
C THR A 363 -5.09 -12.67 -0.19
N LEU A 364 -3.94 -12.35 0.42
CA LEU A 364 -3.41 -10.98 0.51
C LEU A 364 -3.24 -10.34 -0.88
N ILE A 365 -2.68 -11.10 -1.84
CA ILE A 365 -2.34 -10.58 -3.17
C ILE A 365 -3.58 -10.14 -3.95
N THR A 366 -4.76 -10.71 -3.66
CA THR A 366 -6.02 -10.34 -4.34
C THR A 366 -6.45 -8.89 -4.06
N TYR A 367 -5.93 -8.29 -2.99
CA TYR A 367 -6.26 -6.91 -2.61
C TYR A 367 -5.40 -5.86 -3.31
N TYR A 368 -4.37 -6.28 -4.08
CA TYR A 368 -3.46 -5.37 -4.79
C TYR A 368 -3.75 -5.35 -6.30
N ASN A 369 -3.57 -4.19 -6.90
CA ASN A 369 -3.65 -4.04 -8.36
C ASN A 369 -2.50 -4.83 -9.00
N PRO A 370 -2.77 -5.71 -9.99
CA PRO A 370 -1.73 -6.50 -10.66
C PRO A 370 -0.58 -5.70 -11.29
N SER A 371 -0.80 -4.44 -11.63
CA SER A 371 0.23 -3.55 -12.18
C SER A 371 1.03 -2.82 -11.10
N SER A 372 0.67 -2.95 -9.82
CA SER A 372 1.35 -2.25 -8.74
C SER A 372 2.69 -2.93 -8.38
N LYS A 373 3.64 -2.14 -7.92
CA LYS A 373 4.95 -2.62 -7.45
C LYS A 373 4.78 -3.61 -6.28
N GLN A 374 3.85 -3.33 -5.38
CA GLN A 374 3.55 -4.20 -4.25
C GLN A 374 3.08 -5.59 -4.71
N PHE A 375 2.17 -5.63 -5.69
CA PHE A 375 1.70 -6.90 -6.28
C PHE A 375 2.89 -7.70 -6.84
N LEU A 376 3.78 -7.06 -7.61
CA LEU A 376 4.92 -7.74 -8.25
C LEU A 376 5.84 -8.38 -7.20
N VAL A 377 6.15 -7.66 -6.12
CA VAL A 377 7.00 -8.15 -5.00
C VAL A 377 6.32 -9.34 -4.29
N LEU A 378 5.04 -9.19 -3.95
CA LEU A 378 4.28 -10.25 -3.26
C LEU A 378 4.10 -11.48 -4.16
N ASN A 379 3.89 -11.28 -5.46
CA ASN A 379 3.73 -12.37 -6.43
C ASN A 379 5.04 -13.15 -6.60
N GLU A 380 6.18 -12.49 -6.55
CA GLU A 380 7.49 -13.17 -6.55
C GLU A 380 7.64 -14.07 -5.31
N GLN A 381 7.32 -13.54 -4.13
CA GLN A 381 7.32 -14.31 -2.86
C GLN A 381 6.33 -15.48 -2.92
N ARG A 382 5.14 -15.23 -3.46
CA ARG A 382 4.10 -16.25 -3.68
C ARG A 382 4.63 -17.40 -4.54
N ASN A 383 5.30 -17.10 -5.65
CA ASN A 383 5.84 -18.12 -6.54
C ASN A 383 6.87 -19.00 -5.83
N LYS A 384 7.76 -18.40 -5.03
CA LYS A 384 8.75 -19.13 -4.22
C LYS A 384 8.07 -20.03 -3.17
N LEU A 385 7.06 -19.51 -2.46
CA LEU A 385 6.30 -20.25 -1.44
C LEU A 385 5.50 -21.40 -2.05
N ASN A 386 4.91 -21.19 -3.24
CA ASN A 386 4.14 -22.23 -3.93
C ASN A 386 5.02 -23.42 -4.33
N LEU A 387 6.26 -23.15 -4.78
CA LEU A 387 7.22 -24.24 -5.07
C LEU A 387 7.42 -25.12 -3.82
N ILE A 388 7.61 -24.51 -2.64
CA ILE A 388 7.79 -25.24 -1.38
C ILE A 388 6.47 -25.94 -0.98
N SER A 389 5.36 -25.24 -0.99
CA SER A 389 4.07 -25.77 -0.51
C SER A 389 3.60 -26.95 -1.36
N ASP A 390 3.84 -26.92 -2.67
CA ASP A 390 3.50 -28.00 -3.60
C ASP A 390 4.36 -29.26 -3.33
N LEU A 391 5.68 -29.08 -3.10
CA LEU A 391 6.57 -30.19 -2.75
C LEU A 391 6.19 -30.83 -1.39
N VAL A 392 5.87 -29.99 -0.38
CA VAL A 392 5.42 -30.47 0.94
C VAL A 392 4.11 -31.25 0.82
N LYS A 393 3.16 -30.74 0.04
CA LYS A 393 1.87 -31.40 -0.25
C LYS A 393 2.10 -32.76 -0.92
N GLN A 394 2.88 -32.78 -2.02
CA GLN A 394 3.15 -34.01 -2.76
C GLN A 394 3.80 -35.06 -1.87
N ASN A 395 4.78 -34.68 -1.04
CA ASN A 395 5.44 -35.62 -0.13
C ASN A 395 4.49 -36.15 0.93
N LYS A 396 3.64 -35.32 1.51
CA LYS A 396 2.59 -35.76 2.47
C LYS A 396 1.61 -36.75 1.81
N GLU A 397 1.25 -36.51 0.55
CA GLU A 397 0.41 -37.44 -0.23
C GLU A 397 1.12 -38.77 -0.46
N ILE A 398 2.41 -38.75 -0.85
CA ILE A 398 3.23 -39.95 -1.04
C ILE A 398 3.36 -40.72 0.29
N ASP A 399 3.71 -40.05 1.39
CA ASP A 399 3.84 -40.67 2.72
C ASP A 399 2.51 -41.31 3.14
N SER A 400 1.38 -40.63 2.90
CA SER A 400 0.04 -41.14 3.19
C SER A 400 -0.28 -42.40 2.36
N LEU A 401 0.04 -42.38 1.05
CA LEU A 401 -0.18 -43.52 0.15
C LEU A 401 0.68 -44.74 0.56
N ILE A 402 1.95 -44.51 0.90
CA ILE A 402 2.87 -45.56 1.36
C ILE A 402 2.38 -46.14 2.70
N TYR A 403 1.99 -45.27 3.65
CA TYR A 403 1.45 -45.68 4.93
C TYR A 403 0.15 -46.52 4.77
N MET A 404 -0.80 -46.04 3.96
CA MET A 404 -2.07 -46.70 3.70
C MET A 404 -1.87 -48.04 2.96
N SER A 405 -0.80 -48.17 2.15
CA SER A 405 -0.53 -49.42 1.44
C SER A 405 -0.12 -50.60 2.35
N GLN A 406 0.13 -50.35 3.63
CA GLN A 406 0.45 -51.35 4.65
C GLN A 406 -0.80 -52.06 5.15
N PHE A 407 -1.99 -51.47 4.96
CA PHE A 407 -3.27 -51.97 5.44
C PHE A 407 -4.03 -52.75 4.35
N SER A 408 -4.81 -53.76 4.76
CA SER A 408 -5.69 -54.47 3.83
C SER A 408 -6.87 -53.60 3.38
N ASP A 409 -7.51 -53.95 2.29
CA ASP A 409 -8.71 -53.25 1.78
C ASP A 409 -9.84 -53.23 2.80
N GLU A 410 -9.94 -54.30 3.59
CA GLU A 410 -10.95 -54.43 4.68
C GLU A 410 -10.69 -53.43 5.80
N GLU A 411 -9.44 -53.31 6.22
CA GLU A 411 -9.01 -52.33 7.25
C GLU A 411 -9.22 -50.89 6.79
N ILE A 412 -8.93 -50.63 5.53
CA ILE A 412 -9.11 -49.30 4.93
C ILE A 412 -10.61 -48.93 4.86
N ASN A 413 -11.41 -49.92 4.45
CA ASN A 413 -12.85 -49.71 4.39
C ASN A 413 -13.50 -49.49 5.75
N UNK A 414 -13.00 -49.98 6.54
CA UNK A 414 -13.32 -49.82 7.84
C UNK A 414 -13.02 -48.51 8.36
N UNK A 415 -12.03 -48.16 8.01
CA UNK A 415 -11.56 -46.91 8.39
C UNK A 415 -12.41 -45.84 7.81
N LEU A 416 -12.64 -45.98 6.67
CA LEU A 416 -13.50 -45.06 5.92
C LEU A 416 -14.95 -45.04 6.41
N UNK A 417 -15.34 -46.05 6.65
CA UNK A 417 -16.55 -46.22 7.09
C UNK A 417 -16.78 -45.65 8.37
N ASN A 418 -15.90 -45.68 9.26
CA ASN A 418 -15.91 -45.03 10.54
C ASN A 418 -15.81 -43.49 10.40
N LYS A 419 -15.09 -43.04 9.42
CA LYS A 419 -14.99 -41.63 9.07
C LYS A 419 -16.33 -41.08 8.52
N GLU A 420 -17.06 -41.88 7.76
CA GLU A 420 -18.42 -41.58 7.29
C GLU A 420 -19.42 -41.53 8.43
N ASN A 421 -19.33 -42.46 9.36
CA ASN A 421 -20.12 -42.48 10.60
C ASN A 421 -19.78 -41.33 11.57
N UNK A 422 -18.69 -41.11 11.44
CA UNK A 422 -18.22 -40.06 12.16
C UNK A 422 -18.68 -38.77 11.67
N SER A 423 -18.83 -38.60 10.51
CA SER A 423 -19.44 -37.42 9.89
C SER A 423 -20.97 -37.39 10.11
N ASN A 424 -21.57 -38.52 10.24
CA ASN A 424 -23.01 -38.64 10.58
C ASN A 424 -23.27 -38.45 12.07
N ASN A 425 -22.35 -38.85 12.96
CA ASN A 425 -22.47 -38.67 14.43
C ASN A 425 -22.13 -37.24 14.89
N VAL A 426 -21.61 -36.39 14.05
CA VAL A 426 -21.48 -34.91 14.30
C VAL A 426 -22.89 -34.35 14.60
N ASN A 427 -23.94 -34.94 14.06
CA ASN A 427 -25.33 -34.57 14.38
C ASN A 427 -25.74 -34.90 15.84
N GLU A 428 -25.12 -35.88 16.50
CA GLU A 428 -25.38 -36.20 17.91
C GLU A 428 -24.51 -35.40 18.89
N GLN A 429 -23.26 -35.13 18.53
CA GLN A 429 -22.38 -34.27 19.35
C GLN A 429 -22.85 -32.81 19.41
N ILE A 430 -23.61 -32.35 18.40
CA ILE A 430 -24.22 -31.01 18.39
C ILE A 430 -25.26 -30.85 19.51
N LYS A 431 -25.94 -31.97 19.92
CA LYS A 431 -26.90 -31.95 21.05
C LYS A 431 -26.23 -31.80 22.42
N VAL A 432 -24.95 -32.16 22.55
CA VAL A 432 -24.25 -32.16 23.87
C VAL A 432 -23.69 -30.76 24.18
N TYR A 433 -23.34 -29.96 23.15
CA TYR A 433 -22.80 -28.60 23.34
C TYR A 433 -23.86 -27.52 23.55
N SER A 434 -25.15 -27.84 23.35
CA SER A 434 -26.22 -26.85 23.53
C SER A 434 -26.59 -26.61 25.02
N ASN A 435 -26.02 -27.38 25.94
CA ASN A 435 -26.41 -27.36 27.37
C ASN A 435 -25.39 -26.71 28.30
N GLN A 436 -24.35 -26.01 27.77
CA GLN A 436 -23.40 -25.32 28.65
C GLN A 436 -23.51 -23.79 28.48
N ASN A 437 -24.04 -23.18 29.52
CA ASN A 437 -24.25 -21.76 29.79
C ASN A 437 -25.44 -21.07 29.07
N PRO A 438 -26.61 -21.03 29.75
CA PRO A 438 -27.78 -20.32 29.20
C PRO A 438 -27.80 -18.82 29.38
N SER A 439 -26.69 -18.16 29.75
CA SER A 439 -26.68 -16.72 30.10
C SER A 439 -26.11 -15.77 29.04
N SER A 440 -25.66 -16.28 27.89
CA SER A 440 -25.17 -15.41 26.81
C SER A 440 -26.17 -15.35 25.66
N PHE A 441 -26.44 -14.17 25.18
CA PHE A 441 -27.26 -13.92 24.00
C PHE A 441 -26.65 -14.64 22.80
N TYR A 442 -27.48 -15.40 22.07
CA TYR A 442 -27.06 -16.31 20.98
C TYR A 442 -26.10 -15.60 19.97
N PHE A 443 -26.43 -14.37 19.58
CA PHE A 443 -25.66 -13.63 18.58
C PHE A 443 -24.31 -13.12 19.10
N ASP A 444 -24.10 -13.08 20.41
CA ASP A 444 -22.82 -12.73 21.03
C ASP A 444 -21.86 -13.92 21.09
N ASN A 445 -22.38 -15.13 20.88
CA ASN A 445 -21.60 -16.36 20.83
C ASN A 445 -21.26 -16.71 19.36
N SER A 446 -20.09 -16.25 18.90
CA SER A 446 -19.63 -16.43 17.51
C SER A 446 -19.56 -17.90 17.07
N LEU A 447 -19.22 -18.82 17.99
CA LEU A 447 -19.19 -20.26 17.74
C LEU A 447 -20.61 -20.82 17.54
N ALA A 448 -21.55 -20.39 18.36
CA ALA A 448 -22.97 -20.77 18.22
C ALA A 448 -23.56 -20.26 16.91
N VAL A 449 -23.25 -19.01 16.54
CA VAL A 449 -23.69 -18.39 15.28
C VAL A 449 -23.10 -19.12 14.07
N GLN A 450 -21.80 -19.46 14.09
CA GLN A 450 -21.13 -20.19 13.01
C GLN A 450 -21.70 -21.60 12.85
N ASN A 451 -21.87 -22.32 13.98
CA ASN A 451 -22.49 -23.63 13.96
C ASN A 451 -23.94 -23.55 13.49
N GLY A 452 -24.68 -22.53 13.91
CA GLY A 452 -26.03 -22.27 13.45
C GLY A 452 -26.09 -22.00 11.93
N LYS A 453 -25.20 -21.21 11.41
CA LYS A 453 -25.06 -20.96 9.96
C LYS A 453 -24.72 -22.25 9.19
N ARG A 454 -23.79 -23.04 9.71
CA ARG A 454 -23.40 -24.32 9.10
C ARG A 454 -24.57 -25.31 9.09
N ILE A 455 -25.27 -25.44 10.21
CA ILE A 455 -26.49 -26.31 10.35
C ILE A 455 -27.57 -25.80 9.38
N PHE A 456 -27.75 -24.48 9.30
CA PHE A 456 -28.72 -23.86 8.39
C PHE A 456 -28.39 -24.21 6.92
N LEU A 457 -27.11 -24.06 6.51
CA LEU A 457 -26.67 -24.40 5.16
C LEU A 457 -26.84 -25.88 4.83
N ILE A 458 -26.56 -26.78 5.80
CA ILE A 458 -26.74 -28.24 5.66
C ILE A 458 -28.23 -28.58 5.50
N LYS A 459 -29.09 -28.01 6.35
CA LYS A 459 -30.51 -28.31 6.40
C LYS A 459 -31.35 -27.65 5.32
N TRP A 460 -30.99 -26.41 4.95
CA TRP A 460 -31.80 -25.52 4.11
C TRP A 460 -31.11 -25.07 2.82
N GLY A 461 -29.82 -25.31 2.69
CA GLY A 461 -29.01 -24.83 1.55
C GLY A 461 -28.73 -23.32 1.62
N ASN A 462 -28.11 -22.79 0.57
CA ASN A 462 -27.83 -21.35 0.45
C ASN A 462 -29.11 -20.62 -0.02
N ARG A 463 -29.90 -20.19 0.94
CA ARG A 463 -31.18 -19.50 0.68
C ARG A 463 -31.01 -17.99 0.79
N SER A 464 -31.53 -17.27 -0.18
CA SER A 464 -31.61 -15.80 -0.13
C SER A 464 -32.60 -15.34 0.94
N ASN A 465 -32.34 -14.20 1.54
CA ASN A 465 -33.18 -13.60 2.59
C ASN A 465 -34.39 -12.91 1.94
N VAL A 466 -35.42 -13.72 1.64
CA VAL A 466 -36.68 -13.27 1.02
C VAL A 466 -37.85 -13.79 1.85
N ASP A 467 -39.01 -13.17 1.73
CA ASP A 467 -40.23 -13.62 2.42
C ASP A 467 -40.59 -15.05 1.98
N ASN A 468 -41.06 -15.85 2.95
CA ASN A 468 -41.49 -17.25 2.74
C ASN A 468 -40.36 -18.20 2.27
N TRP A 469 -39.08 -17.90 2.60
CA TRP A 469 -37.91 -18.70 2.21
C TRP A 469 -38.01 -20.20 2.57
N ARG A 470 -38.81 -20.54 3.59
CA ARG A 470 -39.01 -21.93 4.03
C ARG A 470 -39.85 -22.77 3.07
N THR A 471 -40.73 -22.14 2.29
CA THR A 471 -41.69 -22.83 1.41
C THR A 471 -41.16 -23.06 -0.02
N TYR A 472 -40.03 -22.44 -0.39
CA TYR A 472 -39.38 -22.70 -1.69
C TYR A 472 -38.87 -24.15 -1.74
N SER A 473 -39.25 -24.92 -2.79
CA SER A 473 -38.82 -26.30 -2.96
C SER A 473 -37.30 -26.40 -3.19
N VAL A 474 -36.67 -27.38 -2.56
CA VAL A 474 -35.21 -27.59 -2.50
C VAL A 474 -34.68 -28.30 -3.76
N SER A 475 -35.50 -28.48 -4.80
CA SER A 475 -35.18 -29.40 -5.88
C SER A 475 -34.01 -28.98 -6.83
N THR A 476 -33.38 -27.82 -6.65
CA THR A 476 -32.36 -27.36 -7.61
C THR A 476 -31.00 -26.91 -7.03
N MET A 477 -30.81 -26.88 -5.69
CA MET A 477 -29.59 -26.28 -5.14
C MET A 477 -28.73 -27.15 -4.19
N ASN A 478 -29.18 -28.33 -3.79
CA ASN A 478 -28.40 -29.22 -2.93
C ASN A 478 -27.41 -30.11 -3.70
N THR A 479 -27.31 -29.92 -5.01
CA THR A 479 -26.41 -30.72 -5.85
C THR A 479 -24.96 -30.27 -5.81
N GLY A 480 -24.68 -28.99 -5.50
CA GLY A 480 -23.32 -28.43 -5.49
C GLY A 480 -22.45 -28.96 -4.34
N LEU A 481 -22.81 -28.68 -3.12
CA LEU A 481 -22.05 -29.10 -1.93
C LEU A 481 -22.04 -30.62 -1.72
N UNK A 482 -23.08 -31.20 -1.95
CA UNK A 482 -23.20 -32.52 -1.87
C UNK A 482 -22.45 -33.24 -2.82
N ASN A 483 -22.48 -32.69 -3.97
CA ASN A 483 -21.68 -33.23 -5.05
C ASN A 483 -20.17 -33.00 -4.81
N GLU A 484 -19.79 -31.86 -4.29
CA GLU A 484 -18.39 -31.54 -3.96
C GLU A 484 -17.85 -32.45 -2.84
N ILE A 485 -18.62 -32.68 -1.79
CA ILE A 485 -18.28 -33.63 -0.69
C ILE A 485 -18.24 -35.05 -1.25
N LYS A 486 -19.22 -35.42 -2.07
CA LYS A 486 -19.29 -36.75 -2.72
C LYS A 486 -18.16 -36.93 -3.74
N GLN A 487 -17.82 -35.91 -4.52
CA GLN A 487 -16.71 -35.94 -5.47
C GLN A 487 -15.36 -36.01 -4.73
N ASN A 488 -15.19 -35.29 -3.62
CA ASN A 488 -13.98 -35.34 -2.78
C ASN A 488 -13.85 -36.73 -2.13
N PHE A 489 -14.95 -37.31 -1.66
CA PHE A 489 -14.99 -38.65 -1.08
C PHE A 489 -14.73 -39.72 -2.18
N GLU A 490 -15.34 -39.59 -3.34
CA GLU A 490 -15.09 -40.47 -4.50
C GLU A 490 -13.66 -40.37 -5.01
N LYS A 491 -13.06 -39.18 -4.97
CA LYS A 491 -11.67 -38.93 -5.33
C LYS A 491 -10.72 -39.57 -4.29
N GLU A 492 -11.05 -39.43 -3.01
CA GLU A 492 -10.34 -40.07 -1.90
C GLU A 492 -10.45 -41.60 -2.02
N LEU A 493 -11.65 -42.14 -2.28
CA LEU A 493 -11.89 -43.57 -2.51
C LEU A 493 -11.14 -44.10 -3.74
N LYS A 494 -11.07 -43.32 -4.84
CA LYS A 494 -10.30 -43.65 -6.04
C LYS A 494 -8.78 -43.69 -5.78
N SER A 495 -8.27 -42.82 -4.91
CA SER A 495 -6.87 -42.82 -4.52
C SER A 495 -6.49 -44.10 -3.76
N TYR A 496 -7.42 -44.64 -2.92
CA TYR A 496 -7.21 -45.86 -2.15
C TYR A 496 -7.31 -47.14 -3.02
N LYS A 497 -8.00 -47.09 -4.17
CA LYS A 497 -8.04 -48.24 -5.11
C LYS A 497 -6.71 -48.48 -5.83
N ASN A 498 -5.85 -47.47 -5.89
CA ASN A 498 -4.56 -47.53 -6.61
C ASN A 498 -3.36 -47.47 -5.66
N LEU A 499 -3.50 -48.00 -4.43
CA LEU A 499 -2.42 -48.01 -3.44
C LEU A 499 -1.18 -48.75 -3.98
N PRO A 500 0.04 -48.27 -3.67
CA PRO A 500 1.30 -48.86 -4.14
C PRO A 500 1.65 -50.12 -3.32
N ARG A 501 1.02 -51.22 -3.60
CA ARG A 501 1.20 -52.48 -2.85
C ARG A 501 2.42 -53.27 -3.35
N SER A 502 2.81 -53.16 -4.63
CA SER A 502 4.00 -53.81 -5.15
C SER A 502 5.26 -53.02 -4.76
N ALA A 503 6.38 -53.71 -4.60
CA ALA A 503 7.69 -53.14 -4.32
C ALA A 503 8.08 -52.09 -5.38
N GLU A 504 7.86 -52.40 -6.66
CA GLU A 504 8.17 -51.51 -7.80
C GLU A 504 7.40 -50.16 -7.70
N LYS A 505 6.12 -50.21 -7.35
CA LYS A 505 5.29 -48.99 -7.19
C LYS A 505 5.73 -48.17 -5.99
N LYS A 506 6.10 -48.82 -4.88
CA LYS A 506 6.63 -48.16 -3.67
C LYS A 506 7.96 -47.46 -3.99
N ASP A 507 8.87 -48.16 -4.66
CA ASP A 507 10.16 -47.60 -5.03
C ASP A 507 10.04 -46.44 -6.03
N SER A 508 9.07 -46.50 -6.96
CA SER A 508 8.77 -45.37 -7.87
C SER A 508 8.32 -44.13 -7.08
N LEU A 509 7.42 -44.29 -6.10
CA LEU A 509 6.95 -43.18 -5.25
C LEU A 509 8.05 -42.64 -4.34
N LEU A 510 8.90 -43.51 -3.79
CA LEU A 510 10.06 -43.11 -2.99
C LEU A 510 11.08 -42.31 -3.83
N ASN A 511 11.26 -42.64 -5.08
CA ASN A 511 12.11 -41.87 -5.98
C ASN A 511 11.55 -40.47 -6.22
N ILE A 512 10.25 -40.35 -6.44
CA ILE A 512 9.56 -39.05 -6.56
C ILE A 512 9.71 -38.25 -5.24
N SER A 513 9.54 -38.92 -4.10
CA SER A 513 9.71 -38.29 -2.77
C SER A 513 11.14 -37.78 -2.59
N ASN A 514 12.16 -38.58 -2.97
CA ASN A 514 13.57 -38.19 -2.92
C ASN A 514 13.85 -36.94 -3.79
N GLU A 515 13.33 -36.94 -5.02
CA GLU A 515 13.45 -35.77 -5.93
C GLU A 515 12.80 -34.53 -5.28
N ASN A 516 11.60 -34.69 -4.72
CA ASN A 516 10.87 -33.61 -4.05
C ASN A 516 11.61 -33.10 -2.80
N LEU A 517 12.16 -34.01 -1.97
CA LEU A 517 12.92 -33.66 -0.76
C LEU A 517 14.22 -32.93 -1.10
N SER A 518 14.94 -33.38 -2.15
CA SER A 518 16.14 -32.69 -2.62
C SER A 518 15.83 -31.26 -3.09
N LYS A 519 14.78 -31.09 -3.90
CA LYS A 519 14.30 -29.77 -4.35
C LYS A 519 13.83 -28.92 -3.18
N LEU A 520 13.08 -29.50 -2.24
CA LEU A 520 12.57 -28.80 -1.05
C LEU A 520 13.74 -28.27 -0.21
N GLY A 521 14.74 -29.11 0.09
CA GLY A 521 15.93 -28.69 0.82
C GLY A 521 16.68 -27.55 0.12
N LEU A 522 16.85 -27.67 -1.19
CA LEU A 522 17.47 -26.62 -2.02
C LEU A 522 16.71 -25.30 -1.92
N TYR A 523 15.37 -25.31 -2.09
CA TYR A 523 14.55 -24.08 -2.08
C TYR A 523 14.50 -23.45 -0.68
N LEU A 524 14.45 -24.25 0.39
CA LEU A 524 14.50 -23.76 1.78
C LEU A 524 15.84 -23.07 2.05
N TYR A 525 16.94 -23.65 1.60
CA TYR A 525 18.29 -23.07 1.75
C TYR A 525 18.44 -21.77 0.94
N GLU A 526 18.12 -21.80 -0.35
CA GLU A 526 18.41 -20.72 -1.32
C GLU A 526 17.45 -19.53 -1.22
N TYR A 527 16.16 -19.78 -0.97
CA TYR A 527 15.13 -18.74 -1.04
C TYR A 527 14.75 -18.19 0.34
N PHE A 528 14.91 -18.99 1.40
CA PHE A 528 14.42 -18.66 2.72
C PHE A 528 15.51 -18.65 3.81
N ASP A 529 16.74 -19.04 3.45
CA ASP A 529 17.88 -19.21 4.37
C ASP A 529 17.50 -20.07 5.60
N ASP A 530 16.55 -21.01 5.39
CA ASP A 530 16.05 -21.91 6.43
C ASP A 530 16.90 -23.19 6.44
N LYS A 531 18.06 -23.11 7.09
CA LYS A 531 19.04 -24.19 7.16
C LYS A 531 18.53 -25.39 7.98
N ILE A 532 17.69 -25.15 8.98
CA ILE A 532 17.14 -26.21 9.86
C ILE A 532 16.17 -27.11 9.08
N SER A 533 15.16 -26.49 8.43
CA SER A 533 14.19 -27.24 7.62
C SER A 533 14.85 -27.83 6.37
N SER A 534 15.86 -27.14 5.82
CA SER A 534 16.67 -27.65 4.70
C SER A 534 17.46 -28.91 5.11
N GLU A 535 18.12 -28.88 6.29
CA GLU A 535 18.85 -30.02 6.88
C GLU A 535 17.89 -31.22 7.06
N GLU A 536 16.73 -30.98 7.61
CA GLU A 536 15.69 -32.02 7.81
C GLU A 536 15.25 -32.62 6.46
N ALA A 537 15.02 -31.84 5.47
CA ALA A 537 14.65 -32.33 4.12
C ALA A 537 15.79 -33.07 3.41
N UNK A 538 16.93 -32.46 3.37
CA UNK A 538 17.99 -32.95 2.72
C UNK A 538 18.49 -34.18 3.28
N SER A 539 18.38 -34.47 4.70
CA SER A 539 18.85 -35.69 5.37
C SER A 539 17.99 -36.93 5.10
N LYS A 540 16.76 -36.74 4.76
CA LYS A 540 15.77 -37.80 4.43
C LYS A 540 15.98 -38.40 3.02
N VAL A 541 16.78 -37.75 2.17
CA VAL A 541 17.04 -38.24 0.79
C VAL A 541 17.94 -39.48 0.85
N GLU A 542 17.41 -40.60 0.39
CA GLU A 542 18.11 -41.91 0.41
C GLU A 542 18.47 -42.36 -1.02
N LEU A 543 19.57 -43.05 -1.14
CA LEU A 543 19.99 -43.65 -2.42
C LEU A 543 19.63 -45.14 -2.42
N LYS A 544 18.85 -45.58 -3.41
CA LYS A 544 18.52 -46.99 -3.67
C LYS A 544 18.99 -47.34 -5.09
N GLY A 545 20.15 -47.94 -5.18
CA GLY A 545 20.76 -48.27 -6.46
C GLY A 545 21.32 -47.03 -7.18
N LYS A 546 21.14 -46.95 -8.49
CA LYS A 546 21.59 -45.81 -9.31
C LYS A 546 20.53 -44.75 -9.57
N VAL A 547 19.28 -45.04 -9.24
CA VAL A 547 18.17 -44.11 -9.45
C VAL A 547 18.21 -43.06 -8.33
N GLY A 548 18.15 -41.79 -8.69
CA GLY A 548 18.18 -40.68 -7.73
C GLY A 548 19.58 -40.26 -7.26
N GLU A 549 20.65 -40.79 -7.88
CA GLU A 549 22.04 -40.46 -7.51
C GLU A 549 22.32 -38.95 -7.56
N LYS A 550 21.81 -38.28 -8.57
CA LYS A 550 21.95 -36.82 -8.73
C LYS A 550 21.32 -36.05 -7.54
N GLU A 551 20.10 -36.38 -7.18
CA GLU A 551 19.34 -35.78 -6.08
C GLU A 551 20.01 -36.07 -4.73
N PHE A 552 20.49 -37.28 -4.55
CA PHE A 552 21.21 -37.69 -3.35
C PHE A 552 22.52 -36.89 -3.19
N LEU A 553 23.33 -36.80 -4.24
CA LEU A 553 24.61 -36.07 -4.22
C LEU A 553 24.39 -34.57 -4.03
N GLN A 554 23.35 -34.00 -4.65
CA GLN A 554 22.92 -32.61 -4.44
C GLN A 554 22.58 -32.37 -2.97
N SER A 555 21.80 -33.26 -2.36
CA SER A 555 21.40 -33.17 -0.96
C SER A 555 22.63 -33.26 -0.03
N LYS A 556 23.58 -34.17 -0.30
CA LYS A 556 24.85 -34.29 0.45
C LYS A 556 25.68 -33.01 0.35
N TYR A 557 25.74 -32.37 -0.81
CA TYR A 557 26.46 -31.11 -1.02
C TYR A 557 25.84 -29.99 -0.17
N TYR A 558 24.51 -29.85 -0.19
CA TYR A 558 23.83 -28.81 0.63
C TYR A 558 23.97 -29.11 2.12
N LEU A 559 23.93 -30.38 2.54
CA LEU A 559 24.20 -30.75 3.96
C LEU A 559 25.63 -30.35 4.35
N TYR A 560 26.61 -30.53 3.48
CA TYR A 560 27.98 -30.05 3.74
C TYR A 560 28.00 -28.53 3.94
N GLN A 561 27.33 -27.77 3.07
CA GLN A 561 27.24 -26.29 3.21
C GLN A 561 26.60 -25.90 4.54
N ILE A 562 25.51 -26.57 4.92
CA ILE A 562 24.78 -26.32 6.17
C ILE A 562 25.71 -26.59 7.38
N TYR A 563 26.37 -27.76 7.42
CA TYR A 563 27.26 -28.13 8.54
C TYR A 563 28.56 -27.33 8.56
N SER A 564 28.92 -26.67 7.48
CA SER A 564 30.06 -25.75 7.40
C SER A 564 29.67 -24.31 7.80
N SER A 565 28.37 -24.01 7.95
CA SER A 565 27.85 -22.69 8.29
C SER A 565 27.88 -22.45 9.81
N ASN A 566 27.96 -21.19 10.23
CA ASN A 566 28.05 -20.80 11.64
C ASN A 566 26.81 -21.23 12.47
N GLU A 567 25.62 -21.32 11.86
CA GLU A 567 24.37 -21.61 12.58
C GLU A 567 24.23 -23.08 13.00
N LEU A 568 24.63 -24.02 12.13
CA LEU A 568 24.54 -25.47 12.37
C LEU A 568 25.91 -26.14 12.26
N TYR A 569 26.96 -25.42 12.64
CA TYR A 569 28.35 -25.88 12.49
C TYR A 569 28.56 -27.27 13.11
N ASN A 570 28.99 -28.20 12.28
CA ASN A 570 29.35 -29.55 12.69
C ASN A 570 30.48 -30.04 11.78
N SER A 571 31.73 -29.78 12.19
CA SER A 571 32.91 -30.07 11.39
C SER A 571 33.06 -31.57 11.09
N GLU A 572 32.66 -32.43 12.03
CA GLU A 572 32.75 -33.88 11.88
C GLU A 572 31.84 -34.37 10.75
N LYS A 573 30.56 -33.99 10.78
CA LYS A 573 29.58 -34.33 9.71
C LYS A 573 30.00 -33.72 8.37
N ALA A 574 30.52 -32.48 8.34
CA ALA A 574 30.99 -31.83 7.13
C ALA A 574 32.16 -32.62 6.52
N VAL A 575 33.17 -33.01 7.32
CA VAL A 575 34.32 -33.80 6.86
C VAL A 575 33.88 -35.19 6.38
N GLN A 576 32.96 -35.85 7.09
CA GLN A 576 32.41 -37.17 6.68
C GLN A 576 31.75 -37.08 5.29
N ILE A 577 30.91 -36.06 5.07
CA ILE A 577 30.24 -35.85 3.78
C ILE A 577 31.26 -35.55 2.68
N LYS A 578 32.24 -34.69 2.97
CA LYS A 578 33.29 -34.34 2.03
C LYS A 578 34.05 -35.61 1.62
N ASN A 579 34.54 -36.40 2.58
CA ASN A 579 35.28 -37.66 2.31
C ASN A 579 34.39 -38.63 1.54
N PHE A 580 33.19 -38.81 1.90
CA PHE A 580 32.25 -39.67 1.17
C PHE A 580 32.04 -39.21 -0.29
N UNK A 581 31.73 -37.95 -0.59
CA UNK A 581 31.52 -37.50 -1.79
C UNK A 581 32.60 -37.68 -2.63
N THR A 582 33.97 -37.43 -2.08
CA THR A 582 35.21 -37.50 -2.88
C THR A 582 35.72 -38.92 -3.13
N SER A 583 35.49 -39.82 -2.20
CA SER A 583 35.94 -41.23 -2.36
C SER A 583 35.00 -42.10 -3.23
N GLU A 584 33.68 -41.98 -2.94
CA GLU A 584 32.69 -42.87 -3.61
C GLU A 584 32.23 -42.33 -4.98
N TYR A 585 32.28 -40.99 -5.15
CA TYR A 585 31.77 -40.32 -6.37
C TYR A 585 32.79 -39.31 -6.90
N PRO A 586 34.06 -39.71 -7.14
CA PRO A 586 35.15 -38.78 -7.48
C PRO A 586 34.92 -38.01 -8.79
N ASN A 587 34.12 -38.56 -9.70
CA ASN A 587 33.80 -37.93 -10.99
C ASN A 587 32.55 -37.05 -10.94
N SER A 588 31.91 -36.94 -9.75
CA SER A 588 30.72 -36.12 -9.65
C SER A 588 31.09 -34.62 -9.57
N ILE A 589 30.20 -33.77 -10.04
CA ILE A 589 30.28 -32.30 -9.95
C ILE A 589 30.51 -31.89 -8.48
N TYR A 590 29.81 -32.53 -7.57
CA TYR A 590 29.81 -32.20 -6.14
C TYR A 590 31.14 -32.60 -5.45
N ALA A 591 31.76 -33.73 -5.83
CA ALA A 591 33.09 -34.12 -5.34
C ALA A 591 34.15 -33.08 -5.74
N ASN A 592 34.06 -32.58 -6.97
CA ASN A 592 34.94 -31.54 -7.48
C ASN A 592 34.82 -30.24 -6.72
N PHE A 593 33.56 -29.78 -6.40
CA PHE A 593 33.31 -28.61 -5.55
C PHE A 593 33.93 -28.79 -4.15
N LEU A 594 33.80 -29.99 -3.57
CA LEU A 594 34.25 -30.25 -2.20
C LEU A 594 35.80 -30.39 -2.11
N SER A 595 36.47 -30.72 -3.22
CA SER A 595 37.92 -30.86 -3.31
C SER A 595 38.69 -29.54 -3.42
N ASN A 596 37.98 -28.39 -3.54
CA ASN A 596 38.59 -27.08 -3.78
C ASN A 596 39.49 -27.01 -5.02
N GLN A 597 39.34 -27.91 -5.96
CA GLN A 597 40.03 -27.81 -7.26
C GLN A 597 39.34 -26.68 -8.06
N GLU A 598 40.13 -25.79 -8.67
CA GLU A 598 39.63 -24.81 -9.63
C GLU A 598 39.04 -25.58 -10.83
N PHE A 599 37.73 -25.82 -10.75
CA PHE A 599 37.09 -26.65 -11.74
C PHE A 599 36.48 -25.76 -12.83
N GLU A 600 37.02 -25.83 -14.03
CA GLU A 600 36.35 -25.35 -15.24
C GLU A 600 35.27 -26.37 -15.61
N ILE A 601 34.23 -26.43 -14.81
CA ILE A 601 33.15 -27.42 -14.94
C ILE A 601 32.41 -27.27 -16.27
N LEU A 602 32.37 -26.05 -16.77
CA LEU A 602 31.62 -25.74 -17.98
C LEU A 602 32.62 -25.40 -19.08
N SER A 603 32.65 -26.19 -20.14
CA SER A 603 33.32 -25.78 -21.36
C SER A 603 32.79 -24.40 -21.78
N GLU A 604 33.59 -23.60 -22.45
CA GLU A 604 33.17 -22.26 -22.93
C GLU A 604 31.87 -22.34 -23.73
N LYS A 605 31.67 -23.40 -24.50
CA LYS A 605 30.44 -23.64 -25.27
C LYS A 605 29.20 -23.79 -24.38
N ILE A 606 29.33 -24.45 -23.22
CA ILE A 606 28.23 -24.59 -22.24
C ILE A 606 27.99 -23.25 -21.53
N LYS A 607 29.04 -22.53 -21.13
CA LYS A 607 28.94 -21.18 -20.53
C LYS A 607 28.18 -20.21 -21.46
N ASP A 608 28.55 -20.22 -22.76
CA ASP A 608 27.88 -19.39 -23.78
C ASP A 608 26.42 -19.79 -23.95
N SER A 609 26.11 -21.09 -23.97
CA SER A 609 24.75 -21.59 -24.08
C SER A 609 23.89 -21.14 -22.87
N LEU A 610 24.42 -21.23 -21.65
CA LEU A 610 23.73 -20.80 -20.41
C LEU A 610 23.53 -19.29 -20.40
N LEU A 611 24.56 -18.53 -20.80
CA LEU A 611 24.45 -17.06 -20.88
C LEU A 611 23.41 -16.65 -21.94
N ASN A 612 23.35 -17.32 -23.07
CA ASN A 612 22.37 -17.05 -24.13
C ASN A 612 20.94 -17.40 -23.66
N ASN A 613 20.76 -18.50 -22.94
CA ASN A 613 19.47 -18.87 -22.31
C ASN A 613 19.00 -17.78 -21.35
N VAL A 614 19.89 -17.26 -20.49
CA VAL A 614 19.60 -16.16 -19.58
C VAL A 614 19.18 -14.89 -20.37
N LYS A 615 19.94 -14.53 -21.41
CA LYS A 615 19.63 -13.36 -22.26
C LYS A 615 18.26 -13.52 -22.95
N GLU A 616 17.99 -14.70 -23.48
CA GLU A 616 16.70 -15.04 -24.10
C GLU A 616 15.55 -14.90 -23.08
N THR A 617 15.70 -15.46 -21.89
CA THR A 617 14.72 -15.37 -20.81
C THR A 617 14.44 -13.91 -20.43
N ILE A 618 15.49 -13.07 -20.40
CA ILE A 618 15.37 -11.62 -20.16
C ILE A 618 14.61 -10.94 -21.32
N SER A 619 14.91 -11.32 -22.58
CA SER A 619 14.27 -10.74 -23.76
C SER A 619 12.76 -11.05 -23.81
N LEU A 620 12.37 -12.21 -23.28
CA LEU A 620 10.97 -12.63 -23.12
C LEU A 620 10.28 -12.00 -21.91
N ASN A 621 10.94 -11.07 -21.21
CA ASN A 621 10.47 -10.37 -20.00
C ASN A 621 10.14 -11.32 -18.82
N LYS A 622 10.69 -12.53 -18.81
CA LYS A 622 10.55 -13.53 -17.73
C LYS A 622 11.59 -13.27 -16.62
N TYR A 623 11.53 -12.07 -16.01
CA TYR A 623 12.59 -11.56 -15.13
C TYR A 623 12.78 -12.40 -13.87
N VAL A 624 11.71 -12.94 -13.27
CA VAL A 624 11.80 -13.79 -12.08
C VAL A 624 12.57 -15.08 -12.40
N LEU A 625 12.18 -15.74 -13.50
CA LEU A 625 12.86 -16.95 -13.95
C LEU A 625 14.34 -16.66 -14.25
N ALA A 626 14.63 -15.57 -14.97
CA ALA A 626 16.00 -15.17 -15.31
C ALA A 626 16.82 -14.89 -14.03
N MET A 627 16.25 -14.23 -13.03
CA MET A 627 16.92 -13.96 -11.74
C MET A 627 17.27 -15.26 -11.01
N ASN A 628 16.30 -16.16 -10.89
CA ASN A 628 16.51 -17.46 -10.23
C ASN A 628 17.60 -18.28 -10.95
N THR A 629 17.59 -18.27 -12.30
CA THR A 629 18.63 -18.93 -13.11
C THR A 629 20.00 -18.29 -12.87
N ILE A 630 20.08 -16.96 -12.88
CA ILE A 630 21.31 -16.20 -12.62
C ILE A 630 21.87 -16.56 -11.22
N ASP A 631 21.02 -16.52 -10.18
CA ASP A 631 21.44 -16.80 -8.81
C ASP A 631 21.98 -18.25 -8.68
N SER A 632 21.30 -19.21 -9.30
CA SER A 632 21.78 -20.60 -9.37
C SER A 632 23.13 -20.69 -10.07
N LEU A 633 23.30 -20.02 -11.21
CA LEU A 633 24.52 -20.07 -12.01
C LEU A 633 25.72 -19.39 -11.31
N ILE A 634 25.49 -18.29 -10.59
CA ILE A 634 26.49 -17.60 -9.76
C ILE A 634 27.02 -18.55 -8.68
N ASN A 635 26.09 -19.27 -8.02
CA ASN A 635 26.44 -20.16 -6.91
C ASN A 635 27.14 -21.45 -7.38
N ILE A 636 26.82 -21.92 -8.58
CA ILE A 636 27.38 -23.16 -9.14
C ILE A 636 28.75 -22.91 -9.78
N SER A 637 29.03 -21.73 -10.31
CA SER A 637 30.22 -21.47 -11.14
C SER A 637 31.42 -20.98 -10.32
N ALA A 638 32.53 -21.67 -10.41
CA ALA A 638 33.84 -21.24 -9.93
C ALA A 638 34.49 -20.19 -10.86
N SER A 639 34.07 -20.08 -12.12
CA SER A 639 34.62 -19.13 -13.09
C SER A 639 34.26 -17.69 -12.75
N ARG A 640 35.25 -16.87 -12.41
CA ARG A 640 35.09 -15.44 -12.07
C ARG A 640 34.47 -14.64 -13.24
N ASP A 641 34.94 -14.90 -14.47
CA ASP A 641 34.43 -14.19 -15.66
C ASP A 641 32.98 -14.56 -15.98
N PHE A 642 32.61 -15.82 -15.80
CA PHE A 642 31.24 -16.27 -15.98
C PHE A 642 30.32 -15.68 -14.92
N ARG A 643 30.72 -15.69 -13.64
CA ARG A 643 29.95 -15.02 -12.55
C ARG A 643 29.79 -13.51 -12.82
N PHE A 644 30.85 -12.86 -13.28
CA PHE A 644 30.79 -11.45 -13.68
C PHE A 644 29.73 -11.23 -14.77
N SER A 645 29.72 -12.08 -15.80
CA SER A 645 28.73 -12.04 -16.89
C SER A 645 27.29 -12.20 -16.33
N MET A 646 27.11 -13.09 -15.36
CA MET A 646 25.80 -13.27 -14.66
C MET A 646 25.40 -12.03 -13.88
N TYR A 647 26.32 -11.42 -13.13
CA TYR A 647 26.07 -10.15 -12.42
C TYR A 647 25.70 -9.01 -13.38
N GLU A 648 26.29 -8.96 -14.57
CA GLU A 648 25.90 -7.99 -15.60
C GLU A 648 24.46 -8.21 -16.07
N GLN A 649 24.05 -9.46 -16.30
CA GLN A 649 22.65 -9.76 -16.66
C GLN A 649 21.69 -9.42 -15.50
N ARG A 650 22.09 -9.72 -14.26
CA ARG A 650 21.35 -9.34 -13.06
C ARG A 650 21.11 -7.82 -13.01
N LEU A 651 22.14 -7.01 -13.24
CA LEU A 651 22.03 -5.55 -13.27
C LEU A 651 21.10 -5.07 -14.41
N LYS A 652 21.11 -5.73 -15.58
CA LYS A 652 20.16 -5.42 -16.66
C LYS A 652 18.70 -5.62 -16.21
N ILE A 653 18.41 -6.69 -15.48
CA ILE A 653 17.08 -6.96 -14.92
C ILE A 653 16.73 -5.86 -13.90
N PHE A 654 17.66 -5.55 -12.98
CA PHE A 654 17.44 -4.48 -11.98
C PHE A 654 17.10 -3.15 -12.65
N GLY A 655 17.78 -2.81 -13.74
CA GLY A 655 17.52 -1.59 -14.50
C GLY A 655 16.17 -1.57 -15.21
N LYS A 656 15.63 -2.74 -15.54
CA LYS A 656 14.30 -2.84 -16.19
C LYS A 656 13.15 -2.79 -15.18
N ILE A 657 13.36 -3.33 -13.98
CA ILE A 657 12.29 -3.53 -12.97
C ILE A 657 12.28 -2.42 -11.91
N TYR A 658 13.45 -1.98 -11.46
CA TYR A 658 13.58 -1.11 -10.28
C TYR A 658 13.96 0.33 -10.65
N LYS A 659 13.67 1.27 -9.73
CA LYS A 659 14.08 2.67 -9.83
C LYS A 659 15.62 2.80 -9.75
N PRO A 660 16.21 3.84 -10.34
CA PRO A 660 17.68 4.03 -10.37
C PRO A 660 18.37 3.97 -9.00
N LYS A 661 17.71 4.39 -7.93
CA LYS A 661 18.26 4.31 -6.58
C LYS A 661 18.50 2.83 -6.18
N LYS A 662 17.52 1.95 -6.39
CA LYS A 662 17.63 0.51 -6.07
C LYS A 662 18.63 -0.18 -6.98
N TYR A 663 18.72 0.22 -8.25
CA TYR A 663 19.78 -0.24 -9.16
C TYR A 663 21.16 0.15 -8.61
N LEU A 664 21.32 1.38 -8.13
CA LEU A 664 22.59 1.87 -7.58
C LEU A 664 22.99 1.08 -6.31
N GLU A 665 22.03 0.78 -5.47
CA GLU A 665 22.22 -0.09 -4.28
C GLU A 665 22.72 -1.46 -4.69
N GLU A 666 22.14 -2.08 -5.66
CA GLU A 666 22.59 -3.33 -6.24
C GLU A 666 23.98 -3.22 -6.91
N UNK A 667 24.26 -2.33 -7.63
CA UNK A 667 25.46 -2.08 -8.22
C UNK A 667 26.52 -1.99 -7.26
N LYS A 668 26.28 -1.33 -6.07
CA LYS A 668 27.21 -1.27 -4.93
C LYS A 668 27.40 -2.65 -4.23
N UNK A 669 26.44 -3.38 -4.31
CA UNK A 669 26.47 -4.61 -3.81
C UNK A 669 27.31 -5.49 -4.53
N ILE A 670 27.09 -5.53 -5.68
CA ILE A 670 27.88 -6.39 -6.58
C ILE A 670 29.36 -5.95 -6.63
N SER A 671 29.67 -4.66 -6.58
CA SER A 671 31.06 -4.17 -6.58
C SER A 671 31.88 -4.71 -5.39
N VAL A 672 31.29 -5.00 -4.28
CA VAL A 672 31.92 -5.63 -3.11
C VAL A 672 32.14 -7.13 -3.36
N LEU A 673 31.22 -7.78 -4.09
CA LEU A 673 31.34 -9.21 -4.44
C LEU A 673 32.34 -9.50 -5.58
N UNK A 674 32.77 -8.45 -6.46
CA UNK A 674 33.51 -8.53 -7.29
C UNK A 674 34.51 -7.73 -7.22
N PRO A 675 35.50 -7.77 -6.23
CA PRO A 675 36.57 -6.77 -6.02
C PRO A 675 37.60 -6.70 -7.18
N GLU A 676 37.78 -7.73 -7.91
CA GLU A 676 38.62 -7.77 -9.11
C GLU A 676 38.12 -6.88 -10.25
N ARG A 677 36.90 -6.39 -10.14
CA ARG A 677 36.28 -5.47 -11.11
C ARG A 677 35.89 -4.10 -10.49
N UNK A 678 36.36 -3.78 -9.73
CA UNK A 678 36.14 -2.66 -8.99
C UNK A 678 36.15 -1.40 -9.76
N GLU A 679 37.25 -1.29 -10.58
CA GLU A 679 37.38 -0.14 -11.51
C GLU A 679 36.17 -0.03 -12.44
N TYR A 680 35.75 -1.12 -13.01
CA TYR A 680 34.53 -1.20 -13.84
C TYR A 680 33.29 -0.71 -13.06
N PHE A 681 33.10 -1.22 -11.85
CA PHE A 681 31.93 -0.86 -11.03
C PHE A 681 32.01 0.59 -10.53
N SER A 682 33.19 1.06 -10.15
CA SER A 682 33.40 2.46 -9.73
C SER A 682 33.03 3.45 -10.85
N LYS A 683 33.47 3.17 -12.06
CA LYS A 683 33.11 3.96 -13.26
C LYS A 683 31.59 3.94 -13.51
N LYS A 684 30.99 2.78 -13.36
CA LYS A 684 29.55 2.59 -13.54
C LYS A 684 28.73 3.28 -12.46
N ILE A 685 29.16 3.20 -11.26
CA ILE A 685 28.55 3.92 -10.11
C ILE A 685 28.59 5.44 -10.34
N UNK A 686 29.60 5.73 -10.71
CA UNK A 686 29.84 7.05 -10.95
C UNK A 686 29.04 7.60 -12.05
N UNK A 687 28.77 6.77 -12.99
CA UNK A 687 28.05 7.07 -14.00
C UNK A 687 26.74 7.26 -13.67
N VAL A 688 26.17 6.42 -12.99
CA VAL A 688 24.80 6.36 -12.51
C VAL A 688 24.48 7.50 -11.53
N GLU A 689 25.33 7.72 -10.56
CA GLU A 689 25.17 8.83 -9.59
C GLU A 689 25.10 10.17 -10.29
N GLY A 690 25.97 10.41 -11.24
CA GLY A 690 25.95 11.65 -12.02
C GLY A 690 24.68 11.82 -12.85
N ILE A 691 24.17 10.75 -13.44
CA ILE A 691 22.90 10.78 -14.18
C ILE A 691 21.72 11.05 -13.21
N VAL A 692 21.69 10.36 -12.07
CA VAL A 692 20.62 10.52 -11.06
C VAL A 692 20.63 11.94 -10.51
N GLU A 693 21.80 12.50 -10.20
CA GLU A 693 21.94 13.87 -9.66
C GLU A 693 21.54 14.94 -10.70
N LYS A 694 22.02 14.83 -11.94
CA LYS A 694 21.66 15.76 -13.03
C LYS A 694 20.14 15.75 -13.32
N LYS A 695 19.50 14.60 -13.15
CA LYS A 695 18.07 14.42 -13.44
C LYS A 695 17.16 14.58 -12.21
N ARG A 696 17.71 14.92 -11.05
CA ARG A 696 16.99 15.09 -9.78
C ARG A 696 15.85 16.10 -9.88
N VAL A 697 16.04 17.17 -10.66
CA VAL A 697 15.00 18.21 -10.87
C VAL A 697 13.85 17.70 -11.76
N LEU A 698 14.10 16.68 -12.57
CA LEU A 698 13.14 16.11 -13.53
C LEU A 698 12.48 14.82 -12.98
N TYR A 699 12.68 14.52 -11.71
CA TYR A 699 12.28 13.27 -11.07
C TYR A 699 10.81 13.31 -10.64
N ASP A 700 9.91 13.54 -11.63
CA ASP A 700 8.48 13.37 -11.40
C ASP A 700 8.06 12.07 -12.13
N ASP A 701 7.81 11.05 -11.35
CA ASP A 701 7.45 9.70 -11.84
C ASP A 701 6.20 9.68 -12.76
N UNK A 702 5.57 10.56 -12.81
CA UNK A 702 4.47 10.73 -13.51
C UNK A 702 4.62 11.19 -14.85
N GLN A 703 5.66 11.72 -14.97
CA GLN A 703 5.90 12.37 -16.27
C GLN A 703 6.48 11.41 -17.30
N TYR A 704 6.24 11.74 -18.55
CA TYR A 704 6.75 11.00 -19.70
C TYR A 704 7.71 11.84 -20.51
N VAL A 705 8.63 11.17 -21.20
CA VAL A 705 9.72 11.74 -21.96
C VAL A 705 9.63 11.19 -23.40
N LEU A 706 9.63 12.10 -24.38
CA LEU A 706 9.68 11.77 -25.80
C LEU A 706 11.12 11.87 -26.29
N VAL A 707 11.60 10.83 -26.94
CA VAL A 707 13.01 10.67 -27.33
C VAL A 707 13.10 10.34 -28.83
N TYR A 708 13.93 11.05 -29.55
CA TYR A 708 14.39 10.70 -30.91
C TYR A 708 15.89 10.46 -30.87
N LYS A 709 16.34 9.37 -31.49
CA LYS A 709 17.78 9.07 -31.64
C LYS A 709 18.28 9.67 -32.95
N SER A 710 19.38 10.38 -32.89
CA SER A 710 20.03 11.02 -34.05
C SER A 710 21.53 10.69 -34.06
N THR A 711 22.10 10.49 -35.25
CA THR A 711 23.55 10.29 -35.45
C THR A 711 24.23 11.61 -35.92
N GLU A 712 25.53 11.70 -35.75
CA GLU A 712 26.31 12.93 -36.14
C GLU A 712 26.13 13.32 -37.60
N ASN A 713 25.89 12.35 -38.49
CA ASN A 713 25.71 12.59 -39.91
C ASN A 713 24.30 13.07 -40.32
N SER A 714 23.35 12.96 -39.40
CA SER A 714 22.00 13.53 -39.57
C SER A 714 21.96 14.85 -38.78
N VAL A 715 22.25 15.97 -39.42
CA VAL A 715 22.15 17.31 -38.80
C VAL A 715 20.66 17.61 -38.61
N VAL A 716 20.13 17.08 -37.57
CA VAL A 716 18.80 17.45 -37.11
C VAL A 716 18.98 18.69 -36.24
N GLU A 717 18.79 19.88 -36.82
CA GLU A 717 18.63 21.10 -36.03
C GLU A 717 17.40 20.91 -35.11
N UNK A 718 17.42 20.60 -33.83
CA UNK A 718 16.54 20.44 -33.07
C UNK A 718 15.82 21.44 -33.12
N PRO A 719 14.81 21.54 -33.35
CA PRO A 719 14.04 22.73 -33.31
C PRO A 719 13.98 23.25 -31.87
N ASN A 720 14.84 24.20 -31.60
CA ASN A 720 14.89 24.94 -30.32
C ASN A 720 13.50 25.45 -29.91
N LYS A 721 12.65 25.71 -30.87
CA LYS A 721 11.25 26.12 -30.67
C LYS A 721 10.28 25.01 -30.16
N UNK A 722 10.66 23.69 -30.07
CA UNK A 722 9.94 22.78 -29.72
C UNK A 722 10.15 22.32 -28.48
N GLY A 723 11.04 22.99 -27.79
CA GLY A 723 11.39 22.61 -26.43
C GLY A 723 12.16 21.29 -26.30
N PHE A 724 12.86 20.90 -27.34
CA PHE A 724 13.75 19.74 -27.30
C PHE A 724 15.13 20.11 -26.75
N VAL A 725 15.69 19.22 -25.95
CA VAL A 725 17.04 19.29 -25.38
C VAL A 725 17.90 18.25 -26.08
N LYS A 726 19.09 18.59 -26.51
CA LYS A 726 20.06 17.65 -27.09
C LYS A 726 20.89 17.05 -25.96
N GLU A 727 20.86 15.70 -25.87
CA GLU A 727 21.61 14.96 -24.85
C GLU A 727 22.58 13.96 -25.50
N PRO A 728 23.85 13.84 -25.03
CA PRO A 728 24.80 12.85 -25.55
C PRO A 728 24.35 11.45 -25.11
N TYR A 729 24.51 10.50 -26.03
CA TYR A 729 24.06 9.12 -25.80
C TYR A 729 25.19 8.12 -25.95
N UNK A 730 25.70 8.04 -27.00
CA UNK A 730 26.78 7.14 -27.29
C UNK A 730 27.71 7.86 -28.25
N ASN A 731 28.79 7.13 -28.39
CA ASN A 731 29.73 7.76 -29.33
C ASN A 731 29.05 8.02 -30.67
N UNK A 732 28.97 9.29 -30.96
CA UNK A 732 28.47 9.68 -32.18
C UNK A 732 26.97 9.73 -32.30
N SER A 733 26.41 9.53 -31.20
CA SER A 733 24.95 9.65 -31.29
C SER A 733 24.41 10.59 -30.21
N TYR A 734 23.26 11.21 -30.50
CA TYR A 734 22.56 12.15 -29.62
C TYR A 734 21.10 11.78 -29.52
N LEU A 735 20.50 12.23 -28.40
CA LEU A 735 19.06 12.14 -28.21
C LEU A 735 18.46 13.54 -28.24
N UNK A 736 17.43 13.85 -28.81
CA UNK A 736 16.69 14.87 -28.82
C UNK A 736 15.66 14.58 -27.97
N VAL A 737 15.55 15.10 -26.88
CA VAL A 737 14.67 14.74 -25.77
C VAL A 737 13.71 15.88 -25.45
N LYS A 738 12.43 15.57 -25.25
CA LYS A 738 11.43 16.52 -24.74
C LYS A 738 10.77 15.92 -23.49
N TYR A 739 10.83 16.70 -22.41
CA TYR A 739 10.34 16.32 -21.06
C TYR A 739 8.95 16.90 -20.80
N GLY A 740 8.29 16.43 -19.74
CA GLY A 740 7.18 17.08 -19.09
C GLY A 740 5.80 16.71 -19.62
N PHE A 741 5.64 15.59 -20.31
CA PHE A 741 4.31 15.08 -20.69
C PHE A 741 3.63 14.41 -19.49
N LEU A 742 2.36 14.74 -19.28
CA LEU A 742 1.59 14.21 -18.15
C LEU A 742 1.05 12.78 -18.42
N SER A 743 0.99 12.38 -19.70
CA SER A 743 0.60 11.03 -20.08
C SER A 743 1.39 10.54 -21.29
N ARG A 744 1.46 9.23 -21.44
CA ARG A 744 2.05 8.57 -22.62
C ARG A 744 1.30 9.01 -23.92
N ALA A 745 -0.04 9.08 -23.82
CA ALA A 745 -0.90 9.49 -24.95
C ALA A 745 -0.59 10.92 -25.43
N ASP A 746 -0.32 11.86 -24.52
CA ASP A 746 0.05 13.23 -24.87
C ASP A 746 1.40 13.29 -25.58
N ALA A 747 2.37 12.49 -25.12
CA ALA A 747 3.69 12.39 -25.76
C ALA A 747 3.58 11.82 -27.19
N GLU A 748 2.79 10.76 -27.36
CA GLU A 748 2.54 10.12 -28.67
C GLU A 748 1.77 11.05 -29.60
N LYS A 749 0.74 11.76 -29.12
CA LYS A 749 -0.03 12.76 -29.87
C LYS A 749 0.90 13.88 -30.35
N PHE A 750 1.79 14.37 -29.48
CA PHE A 750 2.78 15.39 -29.83
C PHE A 750 3.77 14.87 -30.87
N ALA A 751 4.28 13.63 -30.73
CA ALA A 751 5.18 12.99 -31.69
C ALA A 751 4.51 12.88 -33.08
N ASN A 752 3.25 12.46 -33.12
CA ASN A 752 2.47 12.33 -34.36
C ASN A 752 2.23 13.70 -35.05
N SER A 753 2.02 14.78 -34.28
CA SER A 753 1.88 16.13 -34.81
C SER A 753 3.16 16.63 -35.49
N ILE A 754 4.33 16.23 -34.97
CA ILE A 754 5.63 16.52 -35.58
C ILE A 754 5.82 15.72 -36.89
N THR A 755 5.43 14.45 -36.86
CA THR A 755 5.53 13.55 -38.03
C THR A 755 4.70 14.06 -39.20
N GLN A 756 3.53 14.60 -38.94
CA GLN A 756 2.63 15.17 -39.96
C GLN A 756 3.07 16.54 -40.52
N SER A 757 3.97 17.23 -39.82
CA SER A 757 4.31 18.64 -40.14
C SER A 757 5.51 18.83 -41.07
N LYS A 758 6.04 17.77 -41.72
CA LYS A 758 7.23 17.79 -42.62
C LYS A 758 8.49 18.46 -42.00
N LYS A 759 8.65 18.35 -40.68
CA LYS A 759 9.81 18.90 -39.96
C LYS A 759 10.98 17.89 -39.93
N PRO A 760 12.21 18.30 -39.59
CA PRO A 760 13.40 17.44 -39.65
C PRO A 760 13.31 16.10 -38.89
N LEU A 761 12.41 15.99 -37.91
CA LEU A 761 12.26 14.78 -37.09
C LEU A 761 11.20 13.79 -37.67
N SER A 762 10.51 14.13 -38.76
CA SER A 762 9.38 13.33 -39.30
C SER A 762 9.77 11.88 -39.70
N ASN A 763 11.01 11.63 -40.10
CA ASN A 763 11.49 10.34 -40.55
C ASN A 763 12.21 9.50 -39.46
N ASN A 764 12.38 10.05 -38.27
CA ASN A 764 13.11 9.38 -37.20
C ASN A 764 12.15 8.62 -36.28
N LYS A 765 12.49 7.38 -35.99
CA LYS A 765 11.76 6.57 -35.01
C LYS A 765 11.80 7.24 -33.63
N TYR A 766 10.63 7.40 -33.01
CA TYR A 766 10.53 7.97 -31.69
C TYR A 766 10.25 6.89 -30.63
N PHE A 767 10.57 7.21 -29.40
CA PHE A 767 10.33 6.39 -28.22
C PHE A 767 9.67 7.24 -27.13
N VAL A 768 8.73 6.66 -26.41
CA VAL A 768 8.09 7.32 -25.26
C VAL A 768 8.38 6.48 -24.01
N PHE A 769 9.02 7.09 -23.03
CA PHE A 769 9.40 6.48 -21.76
C PHE A 769 8.75 7.24 -20.60
N SER A 770 8.40 6.54 -19.51
CA SER A 770 8.24 7.23 -18.22
C SER A 770 9.62 7.75 -17.77
N THR A 771 9.66 8.75 -16.92
CA THR A 771 10.93 9.35 -16.43
C THR A 771 11.88 8.28 -15.86
N PRO A 772 11.46 7.34 -15.00
CA PRO A 772 12.36 6.27 -14.55
C PRO A 772 12.87 5.36 -15.67
N GLN A 773 12.02 5.01 -16.65
CA GLN A 773 12.41 4.21 -17.81
C GLN A 773 13.45 4.94 -18.66
N TYR A 774 13.31 6.24 -18.84
CA TYR A 774 14.26 7.08 -19.57
C TYR A 774 15.63 7.11 -18.88
N ILE A 775 15.65 7.28 -17.56
CA ILE A 775 16.90 7.26 -16.77
C ILE A 775 17.59 5.89 -16.90
N ASN A 776 16.82 4.80 -16.80
CA ASN A 776 17.34 3.45 -16.96
C ASN A 776 17.88 3.24 -18.38
N MET A 777 17.21 3.74 -19.41
CA MET A 777 17.67 3.71 -20.81
C MET A 777 19.00 4.46 -20.97
N LEU A 778 19.18 5.61 -20.30
CA LEU A 778 20.47 6.35 -20.31
C LEU A 778 21.59 5.54 -19.63
N ILE A 779 21.27 4.86 -18.52
CA ILE A 779 22.21 4.03 -17.76
C ILE A 779 22.68 2.81 -18.59
N PHE A 780 21.72 2.12 -19.22
CA PHE A 780 21.96 0.84 -19.89
C PHE A 780 22.25 0.96 -21.40
N LYS A 781 22.07 2.15 -21.96
CA LYS A 781 22.23 2.39 -23.41
C LYS A 781 21.36 1.42 -24.25
N THR A 782 20.09 1.25 -23.88
CA THR A 782 19.17 0.23 -24.42
C THR A 782 18.33 0.70 -25.63
N LEU A 783 18.71 1.80 -26.28
CA LEU A 783 18.07 2.26 -27.53
C LEU A 783 18.71 1.64 -28.79
N ASP A 784 19.71 0.79 -28.65
CA ASP A 784 20.39 0.13 -29.77
C ASP A 784 19.73 -1.18 -30.16
#